data_04c42dc2fab200fe24acd58553624ca6
#
_entry.id   04c42dc2fab200fe24acd58553624ca6
#
_cell.length_a   1.000
_cell.length_b   1.000
_cell.length_c   1.000
_cell.angle_alpha   90.00
_cell.angle_beta   90.00
_cell.angle_gamma   90.00
#
_symmetry.space_group_name_H-M   'P 1'
#
loop_
_entity.id
_entity.type
_entity.pdbx_description
1 polymer ?
#
loop_
_entity_poly.entity_id
_entity_poly.type
_entity_poly.pdbx_seq_one_letter_code
_entity_poly.pdbx_strand_id
1 'polypeptide(L)'
;MLAKVDTQTYTLFGAANSIANTISAKQESISYTASHTLVNLTAANVNFTLDFFSPVLPASNDLARQSLPYSYLSVSAISNDGLPADVQIMSAIDSSWTAQGDAPVLTYNKTTNSSYFQFFNPEQHLFSELNDMATYGSIVFGTGNTPSTTYACDAPAALYNSFTLTGGLYESTSSKFAPACTGSNLVGFAINLGTVSTSSEKATYAIGFDRWNVINYLGQNQTGYYRSQWPTIPQQLDFFLSNYTTMLANSTTFDAQVRSRAESVSSTFGANYADILEASVRQAFAASEITIPMANMSTAKPYVFLKEISSDGNVNTVDVIYPTFPIYLALNPEYLKMVLQPVLDYLEVPISAGGWPKPFAIHDIGTHYPNATGHANGKEEDMPLFETSALLQMILAYQKFSGDTAWATNYTSLLNGYAGYLAKNGLYPTTQLISVDAIASTANQTGLAIQSAIGLAAAGELLNNAAYTSTAASFVNTIYNKGLGLDTNSPSTATHFTYNYGQSSSWGTLFPAYPDVLLNLTTFPTAAYEMEGNFLLSQNQPAGLPFFGPYSYTTDLVPGGCDWSITDWTFWTSAATGNAELIETVVNATHAFITNGMNTEPFGTKYTVMAPDVIGQWVGNRARSTVGANFALLLLEQGTWPKLY
;
A
#
# COMPACT_ATOMS: atom_id res chain seq x y z
N MET A 1 9.84 -3.09 -24.93
CA MET A 1 11.23 -3.51 -24.66
C MET A 1 11.65 -4.54 -25.68
N LEU A 2 12.82 -4.41 -26.26
CA LEU A 2 13.37 -5.31 -27.28
C LEU A 2 14.74 -5.86 -26.87
N ALA A 3 15.06 -7.05 -27.33
CA ALA A 3 16.41 -7.59 -27.33
C ALA A 3 16.81 -7.98 -28.77
N LYS A 4 18.04 -7.71 -29.14
CA LYS A 4 18.65 -8.24 -30.35
C LYS A 4 19.66 -9.30 -29.93
N VAL A 5 19.47 -10.54 -30.42
CA VAL A 5 20.37 -11.68 -30.24
C VAL A 5 20.96 -12.00 -31.59
N ASP A 6 22.26 -11.79 -31.73
CA ASP A 6 22.98 -11.85 -33.01
C ASP A 6 22.31 -10.98 -34.09
N THR A 7 21.67 -11.57 -35.05
CA THR A 7 21.02 -10.88 -36.17
C THR A 7 19.49 -10.73 -36.01
N GLN A 8 18.88 -11.40 -35.03
CA GLN A 8 17.42 -11.45 -34.85
C GLN A 8 16.99 -10.56 -33.69
N THR A 9 15.93 -9.77 -33.88
CA THR A 9 15.32 -8.96 -32.83
C THR A 9 14.10 -9.64 -32.22
N TYR A 10 13.98 -9.60 -30.91
CA TYR A 10 12.92 -10.18 -30.11
C TYR A 10 12.20 -9.11 -29.30
N THR A 11 10.88 -9.26 -29.17
CA THR A 11 10.09 -8.52 -28.20
C THR A 11 10.15 -9.21 -26.85
N LEU A 12 10.64 -8.50 -25.84
CA LEU A 12 10.67 -8.99 -24.45
C LEU A 12 9.41 -8.56 -23.68
N PHE A 13 8.98 -7.31 -23.85
CA PHE A 13 7.87 -6.75 -23.07
C PHE A 13 7.18 -5.60 -23.80
N GLY A 14 5.85 -5.42 -23.56
CA GLY A 14 5.06 -4.33 -24.12
C GLY A 14 4.42 -4.64 -25.48
N ALA A 15 3.71 -3.66 -26.03
CA ALA A 15 2.83 -3.79 -27.21
C ALA A 15 3.60 -3.89 -28.54
N ALA A 16 4.61 -4.72 -28.62
CA ALA A 16 5.48 -4.82 -29.78
C ALA A 16 4.99 -5.76 -30.89
N ASN A 17 3.75 -6.28 -30.80
CA ASN A 17 3.18 -7.20 -31.80
C ASN A 17 3.04 -6.59 -33.22
N SER A 18 3.34 -5.31 -33.39
CA SER A 18 3.28 -4.59 -34.67
C SER A 18 4.66 -4.20 -35.23
N ILE A 19 5.76 -4.58 -34.59
CA ILE A 19 7.10 -4.22 -35.06
C ILE A 19 7.54 -5.21 -36.14
N ALA A 20 7.77 -4.72 -37.36
CA ALA A 20 8.23 -5.55 -38.45
C ALA A 20 9.58 -6.23 -38.12
N ASN A 21 9.73 -7.48 -38.52
CA ASN A 21 10.95 -8.30 -38.34
C ASN A 21 11.32 -8.59 -36.88
N THR A 22 10.36 -8.59 -35.96
CA THR A 22 10.56 -9.05 -34.59
C THR A 22 9.81 -10.35 -34.31
N ILE A 23 10.30 -11.12 -33.37
CA ILE A 23 9.69 -12.35 -32.85
C ILE A 23 9.41 -12.14 -31.37
N SER A 24 8.27 -12.58 -30.86
CA SER A 24 8.03 -12.53 -29.41
C SER A 24 8.95 -13.53 -28.69
N ALA A 25 9.63 -13.10 -27.64
CA ALA A 25 10.29 -14.01 -26.73
C ALA A 25 9.25 -14.92 -26.04
N LYS A 26 9.63 -16.14 -25.74
CA LYS A 26 8.76 -17.08 -25.01
C LYS A 26 8.82 -16.77 -23.53
N GLN A 27 7.67 -16.47 -22.92
CA GLN A 27 7.59 -16.35 -21.47
C GLN A 27 7.63 -17.75 -20.84
N GLU A 28 8.56 -17.93 -19.92
CA GLU A 28 8.72 -19.19 -19.18
C GLU A 28 8.04 -19.14 -17.81
N SER A 29 8.18 -18.02 -17.09
CA SER A 29 7.56 -17.84 -15.78
C SER A 29 7.42 -16.37 -15.40
N ILE A 30 6.51 -16.11 -14.45
CA ILE A 30 6.45 -14.87 -13.68
C ILE A 30 6.50 -15.27 -12.20
N SER A 31 7.27 -14.53 -11.42
CA SER A 31 7.31 -14.67 -9.97
C SER A 31 7.49 -13.30 -9.32
N TYR A 32 7.21 -13.21 -8.03
CA TYR A 32 7.39 -11.97 -7.28
C TYR A 32 7.92 -12.25 -5.87
N THR A 33 8.48 -11.22 -5.28
CA THR A 33 8.86 -11.13 -3.87
C THR A 33 8.33 -9.82 -3.31
N ALA A 34 8.64 -9.51 -2.07
CA ALA A 34 8.25 -8.23 -1.46
C ALA A 34 8.77 -7.01 -2.24
N SER A 35 9.94 -7.12 -2.90
CA SER A 35 10.60 -6.02 -3.62
C SER A 35 10.64 -6.17 -5.14
N HIS A 36 10.47 -7.38 -5.67
CA HIS A 36 10.70 -7.71 -7.07
C HIS A 36 9.46 -8.29 -7.75
N THR A 37 9.35 -8.05 -9.07
CA THR A 37 8.56 -8.88 -9.99
C THR A 37 9.47 -9.33 -11.11
N LEU A 38 9.63 -10.64 -11.25
CA LEU A 38 10.56 -11.28 -12.18
C LEU A 38 9.79 -11.92 -13.34
N VAL A 39 10.15 -11.57 -14.57
CA VAL A 39 9.63 -12.22 -15.78
C VAL A 39 10.77 -12.93 -16.47
N ASN A 40 10.72 -14.25 -16.51
CA ASN A 40 11.71 -15.06 -17.19
C ASN A 40 11.25 -15.38 -18.62
N LEU A 41 12.13 -15.14 -19.57
CA LEU A 41 11.87 -15.28 -21.01
C LEU A 41 13.00 -16.05 -21.68
N THR A 42 12.68 -16.70 -22.80
CA THR A 42 13.68 -17.32 -23.69
C THR A 42 13.55 -16.73 -25.09
N ALA A 43 14.67 -16.33 -25.68
CA ALA A 43 14.77 -15.91 -27.08
C ALA A 43 16.05 -16.47 -27.70
N ALA A 44 15.94 -17.24 -28.77
CA ALA A 44 17.02 -18.06 -29.34
C ALA A 44 17.71 -18.91 -28.25
N ASN A 45 19.04 -18.83 -28.16
CA ASN A 45 19.81 -19.52 -27.13
C ASN A 45 20.11 -18.66 -25.90
N VAL A 46 19.31 -17.62 -25.62
CA VAL A 46 19.50 -16.72 -24.49
C VAL A 46 18.28 -16.72 -23.59
N ASN A 47 18.50 -16.90 -22.29
CA ASN A 47 17.52 -16.67 -21.26
C ASN A 47 17.64 -15.23 -20.75
N PHE A 48 16.49 -14.56 -20.65
CA PHE A 48 16.36 -13.21 -20.13
C PHE A 48 15.56 -13.21 -18.83
N THR A 49 15.97 -12.41 -17.86
CA THR A 49 15.15 -12.08 -16.70
C THR A 49 14.92 -10.58 -16.67
N LEU A 50 13.66 -10.17 -16.79
CA LEU A 50 13.24 -8.82 -16.52
C LEU A 50 12.92 -8.71 -15.04
N ASP A 51 13.55 -7.77 -14.36
CA ASP A 51 13.36 -7.52 -12.94
C ASP A 51 12.82 -6.11 -12.74
N PHE A 52 11.53 -6.02 -12.39
CA PHE A 52 10.87 -4.81 -11.94
C PHE A 52 11.08 -4.69 -10.44
N PHE A 53 12.06 -3.88 -10.05
CA PHE A 53 12.57 -3.82 -8.69
C PHE A 53 12.30 -2.45 -8.06
N SER A 54 11.51 -2.44 -6.98
CA SER A 54 11.28 -1.29 -6.12
C SER A 54 11.87 -1.57 -4.74
N PRO A 55 12.97 -0.91 -4.35
CA PRO A 55 13.67 -1.19 -3.09
C PRO A 55 12.92 -0.59 -1.91
N VAL A 56 11.85 -1.26 -1.49
CA VAL A 56 11.10 -0.90 -0.28
C VAL A 56 11.83 -1.50 0.92
N LEU A 57 12.50 -0.66 1.70
CA LEU A 57 13.29 -1.03 2.87
C LEU A 57 12.79 -0.28 4.11
N PRO A 58 11.55 -0.54 4.58
CA PRO A 58 10.90 0.23 5.64
C PRO A 58 11.62 0.10 6.98
N ALA A 59 12.32 -1.00 7.20
CA ALA A 59 13.12 -1.25 8.38
C ALA A 59 14.40 -0.41 8.47
N SER A 60 14.76 0.27 7.39
CA SER A 60 15.94 1.14 7.36
C SER A 60 15.66 2.48 8.02
N ASN A 61 16.57 2.94 8.87
CA ASN A 61 16.55 4.32 9.36
C ASN A 61 17.00 5.34 8.28
N ASP A 62 17.31 4.88 7.07
CA ASP A 62 17.70 5.72 5.94
C ASP A 62 16.46 6.25 5.20
N LEU A 63 15.76 7.17 5.84
CA LEU A 63 14.55 7.79 5.29
C LEU A 63 14.82 8.52 3.97
N ALA A 64 16.03 9.05 3.78
CA ALA A 64 16.39 9.71 2.52
C ALA A 64 16.38 8.71 1.36
N ARG A 65 16.96 7.54 1.54
CA ARG A 65 16.96 6.49 0.53
C ARG A 65 15.58 5.93 0.29
N GLN A 66 14.83 5.64 1.37
CA GLN A 66 13.47 5.12 1.29
C GLN A 66 12.51 6.06 0.57
N SER A 67 12.69 7.36 0.69
CA SER A 67 11.83 8.37 0.08
C SER A 67 12.15 8.68 -1.39
N LEU A 68 13.23 8.11 -1.96
CA LEU A 68 13.56 8.33 -3.38
C LEU A 68 12.45 7.83 -4.30
N PRO A 69 11.94 8.68 -5.20
CA PRO A 69 10.79 8.34 -6.03
C PRO A 69 11.18 7.57 -7.30
N TYR A 70 12.03 6.55 -7.17
CA TYR A 70 12.57 5.78 -8.29
C TYR A 70 12.39 4.28 -8.09
N SER A 71 12.21 3.57 -9.21
CA SER A 71 12.29 2.12 -9.31
C SER A 71 13.29 1.71 -10.38
N TYR A 72 13.89 0.54 -10.21
CA TYR A 72 14.75 -0.05 -11.22
C TYR A 72 13.97 -0.94 -12.18
N LEU A 73 14.44 -0.99 -13.41
CA LEU A 73 14.17 -2.06 -14.35
C LEU A 73 15.49 -2.64 -14.79
N SER A 74 15.74 -3.88 -14.48
CA SER A 74 16.95 -4.58 -14.88
C SER A 74 16.62 -5.72 -15.84
N VAL A 75 17.41 -5.88 -16.89
CA VAL A 75 17.30 -6.99 -17.84
C VAL A 75 18.61 -7.74 -17.85
N SER A 76 18.62 -8.94 -17.31
CA SER A 76 19.77 -9.83 -17.36
C SER A 76 19.64 -10.82 -18.52
N ALA A 77 20.78 -11.20 -19.10
CA ALA A 77 20.88 -12.15 -20.20
C ALA A 77 21.97 -13.18 -19.92
N ILE A 78 21.70 -14.45 -20.19
CA ILE A 78 22.66 -15.55 -20.07
C ILE A 78 22.37 -16.60 -21.15
N SER A 79 23.42 -17.16 -21.76
CA SER A 79 23.25 -18.25 -22.72
C SER A 79 22.70 -19.49 -22.05
N ASN A 80 21.71 -20.15 -22.67
CA ASN A 80 21.09 -21.36 -22.15
C ASN A 80 21.75 -22.67 -22.66
N ASP A 81 22.60 -22.57 -23.67
CA ASP A 81 23.36 -23.70 -24.25
C ASP A 81 24.89 -23.56 -24.06
N GLY A 82 25.32 -22.45 -23.43
CA GLY A 82 26.74 -22.14 -23.20
C GLY A 82 27.47 -21.60 -24.43
N LEU A 83 26.82 -21.51 -25.59
CA LEU A 83 27.41 -20.89 -26.78
C LEU A 83 27.31 -19.36 -26.68
N PRO A 84 28.33 -18.64 -27.19
CA PRO A 84 28.32 -17.20 -27.19
C PRO A 84 27.22 -16.63 -28.10
N ALA A 85 26.57 -15.54 -27.68
CA ALA A 85 25.63 -14.77 -28.47
C ALA A 85 25.84 -13.28 -28.22
N ASP A 86 25.82 -12.46 -29.27
CA ASP A 86 25.88 -11.00 -29.13
C ASP A 86 24.49 -10.44 -28.77
N VAL A 87 24.44 -9.72 -27.65
CA VAL A 87 23.15 -9.26 -27.08
C VAL A 87 23.11 -7.75 -26.90
N GLN A 88 22.07 -7.12 -27.41
CA GLN A 88 21.73 -5.73 -27.17
C GLN A 88 20.31 -5.64 -26.61
N ILE A 89 20.09 -4.71 -25.66
CA ILE A 89 18.79 -4.47 -25.02
C ILE A 89 18.35 -3.04 -25.28
N MET A 90 17.09 -2.86 -25.69
CA MET A 90 16.45 -1.54 -25.74
C MET A 90 15.24 -1.48 -24.83
N SER A 91 15.21 -0.46 -23.94
CA SER A 91 14.03 -0.08 -23.21
C SER A 91 13.57 1.30 -23.65
N ALA A 92 12.27 1.45 -23.90
CA ALA A 92 11.67 2.71 -24.31
C ALA A 92 10.31 2.92 -23.61
N ILE A 93 10.00 4.18 -23.31
CA ILE A 93 8.73 4.59 -22.73
C ILE A 93 8.17 5.78 -23.53
N ASP A 94 6.87 5.99 -23.42
CA ASP A 94 6.18 7.15 -24.01
C ASP A 94 5.89 8.23 -22.95
N SER A 95 5.24 9.30 -23.37
CA SER A 95 4.89 10.43 -22.50
C SER A 95 3.55 10.26 -21.76
N SER A 96 2.87 9.12 -21.87
CA SER A 96 1.58 8.88 -21.21
C SER A 96 1.65 8.90 -19.67
N TRP A 97 2.86 8.82 -19.13
CA TRP A 97 3.14 9.00 -17.70
C TRP A 97 2.93 10.44 -17.19
N THR A 98 2.80 11.42 -18.09
CA THR A 98 2.45 12.79 -17.73
C THR A 98 0.95 12.98 -17.89
N ALA A 99 0.21 13.09 -16.87
CA ALA A 99 -1.26 13.11 -16.75
C ALA A 99 -2.10 13.87 -17.80
N GLN A 100 -1.54 14.49 -18.81
CA GLN A 100 -2.27 15.38 -19.73
C GLN A 100 -2.00 15.08 -21.19
N GLY A 101 -3.03 15.22 -22.02
CA GLY A 101 -2.98 15.08 -23.48
C GLY A 101 -2.23 16.19 -24.22
N ASP A 102 -1.69 17.17 -23.54
CA ASP A 102 -0.87 18.22 -24.16
C ASP A 102 0.56 17.74 -24.34
N ALA A 103 1.20 18.21 -25.40
CA ALA A 103 2.55 17.83 -25.77
C ALA A 103 3.56 18.12 -24.64
N PRO A 104 4.05 17.13 -23.88
CA PRO A 104 5.00 17.38 -22.82
C PRO A 104 6.31 17.93 -23.38
N VAL A 105 6.98 18.75 -22.59
CA VAL A 105 8.35 19.16 -22.86
C VAL A 105 9.28 18.03 -22.48
N LEU A 106 10.23 17.74 -23.36
CA LEU A 106 11.27 16.75 -23.13
C LEU A 106 12.64 17.40 -23.10
N THR A 107 13.48 16.95 -22.17
CA THR A 107 14.92 17.25 -22.18
C THR A 107 15.72 15.97 -22.07
N TYR A 108 16.84 15.92 -22.77
CA TYR A 108 17.88 14.92 -22.56
C TYR A 108 19.02 15.54 -21.76
N ASN A 109 19.47 14.85 -20.73
CA ASN A 109 20.50 15.30 -19.81
C ASN A 109 21.54 14.20 -19.60
N LYS A 110 22.77 14.60 -19.35
CA LYS A 110 23.89 13.69 -19.09
C LYS A 110 24.75 14.23 -17.97
N THR A 111 25.08 13.36 -17.02
CA THR A 111 26.11 13.59 -16.01
C THR A 111 27.37 12.79 -16.36
N THR A 112 28.34 12.74 -15.45
CA THR A 112 29.47 11.82 -15.59
C THR A 112 29.04 10.36 -15.48
N ASN A 113 28.00 10.08 -14.64
CA ASN A 113 27.65 8.72 -14.24
C ASN A 113 26.36 8.22 -14.90
N SER A 114 25.45 9.11 -15.29
CA SER A 114 24.15 8.74 -15.84
C SER A 114 23.74 9.58 -17.05
N SER A 115 22.83 9.03 -17.83
CA SER A 115 22.06 9.73 -18.88
C SER A 115 20.59 9.55 -18.61
N TYR A 116 19.78 10.60 -18.82
CA TYR A 116 18.35 10.52 -18.58
C TYR A 116 17.55 11.46 -19.48
N PHE A 117 16.33 11.02 -19.76
CA PHE A 117 15.26 11.84 -20.26
C PHE A 117 14.43 12.34 -19.10
N GLN A 118 14.04 13.61 -19.17
CA GLN A 118 13.09 14.21 -18.24
C GLN A 118 11.95 14.79 -19.08
N PHE A 119 10.70 14.42 -18.77
CA PHE A 119 9.54 14.99 -19.42
C PHE A 119 8.51 15.46 -18.41
N PHE A 120 7.88 16.59 -18.74
CA PHE A 120 6.96 17.30 -17.87
C PHE A 120 5.95 18.10 -18.69
N ASN A 121 4.81 18.38 -18.13
CA ASN A 121 3.83 19.28 -18.75
C ASN A 121 4.38 20.70 -18.77
N PRO A 122 4.22 21.45 -19.90
CA PRO A 122 4.69 22.83 -19.98
C PRO A 122 3.99 23.75 -18.96
N GLU A 123 2.72 23.48 -18.67
CA GLU A 123 1.97 24.15 -17.61
C GLU A 123 1.95 23.26 -16.37
N GLN A 124 2.55 23.74 -15.29
CA GLN A 124 2.65 23.05 -14.01
C GLN A 124 1.55 23.53 -13.08
N HIS A 125 0.50 22.73 -12.90
CA HIS A 125 -0.60 23.04 -12.00
C HIS A 125 -0.33 22.42 -10.63
N LEU A 126 0.37 23.17 -9.76
CA LEU A 126 0.80 22.69 -8.44
C LEU A 126 -0.37 22.16 -7.62
N PHE A 127 -0.13 21.03 -6.98
CA PHE A 127 -1.09 20.34 -6.11
C PHE A 127 -2.41 19.96 -6.80
N SER A 128 -2.38 19.73 -8.10
CA SER A 128 -3.52 19.29 -8.89
C SER A 128 -3.28 17.90 -9.49
N GLU A 129 -4.35 17.14 -9.59
CA GLU A 129 -4.38 15.83 -10.25
C GLU A 129 -5.48 15.79 -11.31
N LEU A 130 -5.29 14.97 -12.32
CA LEU A 130 -6.30 14.60 -13.30
C LEU A 130 -6.30 13.07 -13.44
N ASN A 131 -7.44 12.42 -13.21
CA ASN A 131 -7.55 10.96 -13.21
C ASN A 131 -6.49 10.30 -12.31
N ASP A 132 -6.34 10.80 -11.10
CA ASP A 132 -5.37 10.36 -10.09
C ASP A 132 -3.88 10.51 -10.46
N MET A 133 -3.58 11.21 -11.52
CA MET A 133 -2.21 11.52 -11.94
C MET A 133 -1.90 13.00 -11.69
N ALA A 134 -0.74 13.29 -11.10
CA ALA A 134 -0.30 14.66 -10.86
C ALA A 134 -0.08 15.42 -12.17
N THR A 135 -0.60 16.66 -12.24
CA THR A 135 -0.47 17.55 -13.41
C THR A 135 0.79 18.44 -13.32
N TYR A 136 1.69 18.15 -12.43
CA TYR A 136 2.96 18.85 -12.19
C TYR A 136 4.05 17.85 -11.79
N GLY A 137 5.30 18.31 -11.76
CA GLY A 137 6.45 17.44 -11.59
C GLY A 137 6.99 16.92 -12.92
N SER A 138 7.88 15.97 -12.88
CA SER A 138 8.51 15.39 -14.07
C SER A 138 8.79 13.92 -13.94
N ILE A 139 8.59 13.20 -15.03
CA ILE A 139 9.05 11.83 -15.19
C ILE A 139 10.53 11.84 -15.54
N VAL A 140 11.29 10.95 -14.91
CA VAL A 140 12.71 10.74 -15.15
C VAL A 140 12.90 9.29 -15.57
N PHE A 141 13.47 9.10 -16.77
CA PHE A 141 13.85 7.79 -17.29
C PHE A 141 15.33 7.80 -17.64
N GLY A 142 16.13 7.00 -16.98
CA GLY A 142 17.59 7.06 -17.09
C GLY A 142 18.28 5.73 -16.98
N THR A 143 19.58 5.76 -17.28
CA THR A 143 20.51 4.62 -17.18
C THR A 143 21.93 5.10 -16.89
N GLY A 144 22.79 4.19 -16.46
CA GLY A 144 24.22 4.49 -16.29
C GLY A 144 24.93 4.79 -17.60
N ASN A 145 25.87 5.73 -17.57
CA ASN A 145 26.70 6.03 -18.70
C ASN A 145 27.73 4.93 -18.93
N THR A 146 27.64 4.25 -20.04
CA THR A 146 28.68 3.31 -20.52
C THR A 146 29.00 3.62 -21.99
N PRO A 147 30.17 3.24 -22.49
CA PRO A 147 30.48 3.40 -23.93
C PRO A 147 29.52 2.63 -24.85
N SER A 148 28.80 1.66 -24.30
CA SER A 148 27.84 0.82 -25.03
C SER A 148 26.39 1.35 -24.95
N THR A 149 26.15 2.50 -24.27
CA THR A 149 24.81 3.09 -24.13
C THR A 149 24.57 4.09 -25.25
N THR A 150 23.50 3.87 -26.00
CA THR A 150 22.97 4.79 -27.01
C THR A 150 21.54 5.22 -26.68
N TYR A 151 21.06 6.32 -27.25
CA TYR A 151 19.75 6.88 -26.91
C TYR A 151 19.12 7.59 -28.08
N ALA A 152 17.79 7.67 -28.09
CA ALA A 152 17.06 8.53 -29.02
C ALA A 152 15.67 8.87 -28.50
N CYS A 153 15.10 9.93 -29.06
CA CYS A 153 13.68 10.21 -28.99
C CYS A 153 13.14 10.41 -30.40
N ASP A 154 12.15 9.62 -30.79
CA ASP A 154 11.51 9.72 -32.10
C ASP A 154 10.18 8.94 -32.14
N ALA A 155 9.53 8.99 -33.29
CA ALA A 155 8.40 8.12 -33.57
C ALA A 155 8.75 6.64 -33.36
N PRO A 156 7.82 5.82 -32.85
CA PRO A 156 8.08 4.41 -32.52
C PRO A 156 8.76 3.64 -33.67
N ALA A 157 8.30 3.83 -34.91
CA ALA A 157 8.86 3.15 -36.07
C ALA A 157 10.33 3.49 -36.32
N ALA A 158 10.74 4.75 -36.08
CA ALA A 158 12.13 5.17 -36.26
C ALA A 158 13.06 4.53 -35.22
N LEU A 159 12.65 4.52 -33.92
CA LEU A 159 13.40 3.86 -32.86
C LEU A 159 13.52 2.36 -33.13
N TYR A 160 12.42 1.70 -33.45
CA TYR A 160 12.40 0.26 -33.67
C TYR A 160 13.26 -0.13 -34.87
N ASN A 161 13.17 0.61 -35.98
CA ASN A 161 14.00 0.38 -37.17
C ASN A 161 15.49 0.55 -36.85
N SER A 162 15.88 1.62 -36.15
CA SER A 162 17.26 1.82 -35.74
C SER A 162 17.79 0.63 -34.94
N PHE A 163 17.07 0.26 -33.88
CA PHE A 163 17.48 -0.85 -33.01
C PHE A 163 17.50 -2.19 -33.75
N THR A 164 16.50 -2.48 -34.56
CA THR A 164 16.41 -3.75 -35.33
C THR A 164 17.59 -3.90 -36.29
N LEU A 165 17.95 -2.81 -36.96
CA LEU A 165 19.06 -2.81 -37.91
C LEU A 165 20.42 -2.87 -37.23
N THR A 166 20.66 -2.04 -36.22
CA THR A 166 22.01 -1.79 -35.70
C THR A 166 22.26 -2.36 -34.29
N GLY A 167 21.20 -2.72 -33.53
CA GLY A 167 21.31 -3.05 -32.09
C GLY A 167 21.49 -1.82 -31.20
N GLY A 168 21.47 -0.61 -31.77
CA GLY A 168 21.65 0.66 -31.07
C GLY A 168 20.67 1.72 -31.54
N LEU A 169 20.79 2.91 -30.96
CA LEU A 169 20.04 4.09 -31.31
C LEU A 169 21.00 5.16 -31.86
N TYR A 170 20.48 6.09 -32.66
CA TYR A 170 21.30 7.01 -33.47
C TYR A 170 21.80 8.27 -32.73
N GLU A 171 21.72 8.31 -31.39
CA GLU A 171 22.22 9.39 -30.55
C GLU A 171 21.85 10.79 -31.00
N SER A 172 20.58 11.13 -30.93
CA SER A 172 20.17 12.48 -31.25
C SER A 172 20.21 13.38 -30.02
N THR A 173 21.15 14.31 -29.98
CA THR A 173 21.34 15.30 -28.90
C THR A 173 20.82 16.69 -29.26
N SER A 174 20.20 16.86 -30.44
CA SER A 174 19.89 18.20 -30.90
C SER A 174 18.80 18.86 -30.02
N SER A 175 18.91 20.17 -29.83
CA SER A 175 17.86 21.04 -29.26
C SER A 175 16.50 20.95 -29.99
N LYS A 176 16.44 20.15 -31.03
CA LYS A 176 15.22 19.77 -31.78
C LYS A 176 14.35 18.74 -31.05
N PHE A 177 14.80 18.18 -29.93
CA PHE A 177 13.99 17.24 -29.17
C PHE A 177 12.70 17.82 -28.62
N ALA A 178 12.71 19.04 -28.09
CA ALA A 178 11.54 19.61 -27.44
C ALA A 178 10.27 19.62 -28.30
N PRO A 179 10.29 20.01 -29.59
CA PRO A 179 9.11 19.93 -30.44
C PRO A 179 8.91 18.57 -31.14
N ALA A 180 9.98 17.79 -31.34
CA ALA A 180 9.92 16.54 -32.11
C ALA A 180 9.50 15.33 -31.26
N CYS A 181 9.65 15.41 -29.95
CA CYS A 181 9.32 14.35 -29.01
C CYS A 181 7.98 14.57 -28.30
N THR A 182 7.02 15.18 -28.96
CA THR A 182 5.69 15.42 -28.44
C THR A 182 4.71 14.35 -28.93
N GLY A 183 3.70 14.06 -28.14
CA GLY A 183 2.64 13.14 -28.52
C GLY A 183 3.05 11.66 -28.44
N SER A 184 2.83 10.89 -29.50
CA SER A 184 3.05 9.44 -29.55
C SER A 184 4.51 9.00 -29.71
N ASN A 185 5.50 9.89 -29.51
CA ASN A 185 6.91 9.56 -29.62
C ASN A 185 7.40 8.77 -28.40
N LEU A 186 8.45 7.96 -28.61
CA LEU A 186 9.12 7.20 -27.59
C LEU A 186 10.46 7.83 -27.24
N VAL A 187 10.85 7.73 -25.98
CA VAL A 187 12.24 7.92 -25.53
C VAL A 187 12.83 6.56 -25.20
N GLY A 188 14.02 6.30 -25.65
CA GLY A 188 14.66 5.00 -25.46
C GLY A 188 16.15 5.07 -25.20
N PHE A 189 16.62 4.09 -24.45
CA PHE A 189 18.04 3.75 -24.31
C PHE A 189 18.27 2.33 -24.82
N ALA A 190 19.34 2.16 -25.60
CA ALA A 190 19.84 0.85 -25.98
C ALA A 190 21.23 0.63 -25.37
N ILE A 191 21.42 -0.55 -24.81
CA ILE A 191 22.66 -0.97 -24.14
C ILE A 191 23.17 -2.22 -24.83
N ASN A 192 24.40 -2.18 -25.31
CA ASN A 192 25.07 -3.35 -25.86
C ASN A 192 25.76 -4.11 -24.71
N LEU A 193 25.29 -5.32 -24.43
CA LEU A 193 25.86 -6.22 -23.43
C LEU A 193 27.13 -6.94 -23.93
N GLY A 194 27.42 -6.86 -25.25
CA GLY A 194 28.49 -7.62 -25.87
C GLY A 194 28.14 -9.09 -26.03
N THR A 195 29.18 -9.94 -26.01
CA THR A 195 29.02 -11.39 -26.16
C THR A 195 28.66 -12.03 -24.83
N VAL A 196 27.43 -12.53 -24.72
CA VAL A 196 26.90 -13.24 -23.54
C VAL A 196 27.18 -14.74 -23.70
N SER A 197 27.63 -15.39 -22.64
CA SER A 197 27.90 -16.84 -22.62
C SER A 197 27.44 -17.44 -21.28
N THR A 198 28.30 -18.02 -20.49
CA THR A 198 28.00 -18.65 -19.20
C THR A 198 27.91 -17.66 -18.02
N SER A 199 28.37 -16.42 -18.20
CA SER A 199 28.16 -15.33 -17.24
C SER A 199 26.96 -14.50 -17.61
N SER A 200 26.20 -14.05 -16.62
CA SER A 200 25.09 -13.13 -16.83
C SER A 200 25.59 -11.70 -16.96
N GLU A 201 25.17 -11.04 -18.03
CA GLU A 201 25.33 -9.60 -18.25
C GLU A 201 23.99 -8.89 -18.11
N LYS A 202 23.98 -7.59 -17.76
CA LYS A 202 22.74 -6.87 -17.52
C LYS A 202 22.73 -5.42 -17.99
N ALA A 203 21.55 -4.98 -18.42
CA ALA A 203 21.17 -3.59 -18.61
C ALA A 203 20.30 -3.13 -17.44
N THR A 204 20.58 -1.96 -16.85
CA THR A 204 19.81 -1.41 -15.73
C THR A 204 19.31 -0.03 -16.08
N TYR A 205 18.02 0.19 -15.88
CA TYR A 205 17.32 1.45 -16.08
C TYR A 205 16.70 1.90 -14.77
N ALA A 206 16.48 3.20 -14.63
CA ALA A 206 15.70 3.78 -13.54
C ALA A 206 14.56 4.59 -14.11
N ILE A 207 13.39 4.48 -13.50
CA ILE A 207 12.23 5.31 -13.77
C ILE A 207 11.73 5.92 -12.47
N GLY A 208 11.36 7.19 -12.50
CA GLY A 208 10.87 7.90 -11.32
C GLY A 208 9.99 9.09 -11.66
N PHE A 209 9.31 9.59 -10.61
CA PHE A 209 8.48 10.78 -10.69
C PHE A 209 8.95 11.81 -9.67
N ASP A 210 9.64 12.85 -10.13
CA ASP A 210 10.21 13.89 -9.30
C ASP A 210 9.29 15.10 -9.19
N ARG A 211 8.94 15.46 -7.94
CA ARG A 211 8.17 16.67 -7.62
C ARG A 211 8.91 17.49 -6.57
N TRP A 212 9.07 18.77 -6.81
CA TRP A 212 9.63 19.68 -5.80
C TRP A 212 8.63 19.99 -4.69
N ASN A 213 7.40 20.30 -5.08
CA ASN A 213 6.28 20.48 -4.17
C ASN A 213 5.50 19.16 -4.12
N VAL A 214 5.58 18.43 -3.01
CA VAL A 214 4.97 17.11 -2.88
C VAL A 214 3.57 17.22 -2.29
N ILE A 215 3.44 17.89 -1.15
CA ILE A 215 2.18 18.06 -0.40
C ILE A 215 1.99 19.54 -0.03
N ASN A 216 0.75 20.02 -0.14
CA ASN A 216 0.30 21.25 0.49
C ASN A 216 -0.29 20.91 1.86
N TYR A 217 0.49 21.09 2.92
CA TYR A 217 0.03 20.81 4.28
C TYR A 217 -0.29 22.10 5.01
N LEU A 218 -1.58 22.38 5.24
CA LEU A 218 -2.08 23.58 5.92
C LEU A 218 -1.48 24.90 5.37
N GLY A 219 -1.32 24.96 4.04
CA GLY A 219 -0.72 26.11 3.36
C GLY A 219 0.82 26.14 3.38
N GLN A 220 1.48 25.13 3.96
CA GLN A 220 2.93 24.97 3.93
C GLN A 220 3.34 23.85 2.98
N ASN A 221 4.20 24.17 2.02
CA ASN A 221 4.66 23.20 1.05
C ASN A 221 5.64 22.21 1.70
N GLN A 222 5.38 20.93 1.48
CA GLN A 222 6.29 19.85 1.81
C GLN A 222 7.04 19.39 0.56
N THR A 223 8.27 18.91 0.74
CA THR A 223 9.08 18.28 -0.30
C THR A 223 9.50 16.88 0.13
N GLY A 224 9.93 16.03 -0.81
CA GLY A 224 10.41 14.68 -0.48
C GLY A 224 11.62 14.72 0.45
N TYR A 225 11.67 13.83 1.45
CA TYR A 225 12.76 13.76 2.42
C TYR A 225 14.13 13.57 1.75
N TYR A 226 14.19 12.82 0.63
CA TYR A 226 15.42 12.58 -0.15
C TYR A 226 16.13 13.86 -0.58
N ARG A 227 15.43 14.98 -0.73
CA ARG A 227 16.01 16.27 -1.12
C ARG A 227 16.93 16.86 -0.06
N SER A 228 16.83 16.40 1.19
CA SER A 228 17.79 16.76 2.23
C SER A 228 19.23 16.30 1.91
N GLN A 229 19.36 15.26 1.09
CA GLN A 229 20.66 14.70 0.67
C GLN A 229 20.92 14.88 -0.83
N TRP A 230 19.90 14.68 -1.66
CA TRP A 230 20.01 14.78 -3.13
C TRP A 230 19.00 15.79 -3.68
N PRO A 231 19.30 17.10 -3.62
CA PRO A 231 18.34 18.15 -3.98
C PRO A 231 18.01 18.21 -5.47
N THR A 232 18.82 17.65 -6.35
CA THR A 232 18.64 17.73 -7.81
C THR A 232 18.49 16.36 -8.45
N ILE A 233 17.74 16.27 -9.55
CA ILE A 233 17.56 15.02 -10.32
C ILE A 233 18.88 14.33 -10.67
N PRO A 234 19.94 15.03 -11.16
CA PRO A 234 21.24 14.41 -11.38
C PRO A 234 21.79 13.69 -10.15
N GLN A 235 21.78 14.35 -8.99
CA GLN A 235 22.30 13.77 -7.75
C GLN A 235 21.48 12.54 -7.32
N GLN A 236 20.16 12.63 -7.42
CA GLN A 236 19.25 11.52 -7.10
C GLN A 236 19.51 10.31 -7.98
N LEU A 237 19.57 10.53 -9.28
CA LEU A 237 19.72 9.47 -10.27
C LEU A 237 21.12 8.83 -10.23
N ASP A 238 22.18 9.66 -10.12
CA ASP A 238 23.55 9.17 -9.99
C ASP A 238 23.71 8.31 -8.73
N PHE A 239 23.15 8.75 -7.60
CA PHE A 239 23.11 7.97 -6.37
C PHE A 239 22.32 6.66 -6.57
N PHE A 240 21.08 6.75 -7.09
CA PHE A 240 20.19 5.61 -7.24
C PHE A 240 20.83 4.53 -8.11
N LEU A 241 21.28 4.87 -9.31
CA LEU A 241 21.89 3.91 -10.24
C LEU A 241 23.20 3.31 -9.69
N SER A 242 24.06 4.11 -9.04
CA SER A 242 25.31 3.60 -8.46
C SER A 242 25.10 2.66 -7.27
N ASN A 243 23.96 2.76 -6.59
CA ASN A 243 23.61 1.92 -5.45
C ASN A 243 22.85 0.65 -5.81
N TYR A 244 22.60 0.36 -7.08
CA TYR A 244 21.80 -0.80 -7.51
C TYR A 244 22.24 -2.11 -6.82
N THR A 245 23.53 -2.42 -6.82
CA THR A 245 24.04 -3.68 -6.22
C THR A 245 23.79 -3.75 -4.71
N THR A 246 23.96 -2.63 -4.02
CA THR A 246 23.68 -2.55 -2.57
C THR A 246 22.19 -2.70 -2.30
N MET A 247 21.35 -2.04 -3.11
CA MET A 247 19.90 -2.16 -2.97
C MET A 247 19.41 -3.57 -3.23
N LEU A 248 19.94 -4.22 -4.27
CA LEU A 248 19.62 -5.62 -4.60
C LEU A 248 19.98 -6.56 -3.44
N ALA A 249 21.17 -6.43 -2.85
CA ALA A 249 21.59 -7.27 -1.74
C ALA A 249 20.73 -7.07 -0.50
N ASN A 250 20.39 -5.81 -0.16
CA ASN A 250 19.55 -5.49 0.97
C ASN A 250 18.11 -6.00 0.77
N SER A 251 17.55 -5.81 -0.43
CA SER A 251 16.21 -6.28 -0.77
C SER A 251 16.12 -7.80 -0.77
N THR A 252 17.13 -8.50 -1.30
CA THR A 252 17.18 -9.97 -1.25
C THR A 252 17.14 -10.48 0.20
N THR A 253 17.87 -9.81 1.11
CA THR A 253 17.87 -10.16 2.53
C THR A 253 16.50 -9.88 3.17
N PHE A 254 15.93 -8.73 2.89
CA PHE A 254 14.60 -8.32 3.39
C PHE A 254 13.50 -9.26 2.90
N ASP A 255 13.46 -9.57 1.62
CA ASP A 255 12.47 -10.46 1.02
C ASP A 255 12.54 -11.87 1.63
N ALA A 256 13.76 -12.40 1.80
CA ALA A 256 13.96 -13.69 2.45
C ALA A 256 13.48 -13.68 3.92
N GLN A 257 13.65 -12.56 4.64
CA GLN A 257 13.16 -12.42 6.01
C GLN A 257 11.63 -12.36 6.07
N VAL A 258 10.97 -11.58 5.19
CA VAL A 258 9.51 -11.53 5.11
C VAL A 258 8.95 -12.93 4.86
N ARG A 259 9.48 -13.62 3.85
CA ARG A 259 9.04 -14.96 3.47
C ARG A 259 9.23 -15.96 4.61
N SER A 260 10.43 -16.06 5.15
CA SER A 260 10.74 -17.02 6.21
C SER A 260 9.88 -16.83 7.45
N ARG A 261 9.57 -15.58 7.82
CA ARG A 261 8.69 -15.29 8.96
C ARG A 261 7.25 -15.68 8.69
N ALA A 262 6.73 -15.37 7.51
CA ALA A 262 5.39 -15.76 7.13
C ALA A 262 5.24 -17.29 7.09
N GLU A 263 6.22 -17.99 6.52
CA GLU A 263 6.24 -19.47 6.50
C GLU A 263 6.28 -20.08 7.89
N SER A 264 6.92 -19.42 8.87
CA SER A 264 7.00 -19.93 10.24
C SER A 264 5.70 -19.85 11.03
N VAL A 265 4.71 -19.06 10.58
CA VAL A 265 3.41 -18.91 11.25
C VAL A 265 2.64 -20.24 11.24
N SER A 266 2.75 -21.04 10.17
CA SER A 266 2.06 -22.32 10.09
C SER A 266 2.75 -23.29 9.14
N SER A 267 2.80 -24.55 9.51
CA SER A 267 3.27 -25.63 8.63
C SER A 267 2.28 -26.01 7.53
N THR A 268 1.00 -25.63 7.65
CA THR A 268 -0.06 -25.98 6.67
C THR A 268 -0.31 -24.87 5.67
N PHE A 269 -0.36 -23.62 6.09
CA PHE A 269 -0.67 -22.47 5.22
C PHE A 269 0.45 -21.43 5.13
N GLY A 270 1.58 -21.61 5.81
CA GLY A 270 2.65 -20.61 5.88
C GLY A 270 3.20 -20.18 4.51
N ALA A 271 3.29 -21.11 3.54
CA ALA A 271 3.71 -20.78 2.19
C ALA A 271 2.70 -19.85 1.48
N ASN A 272 1.41 -20.13 1.58
CA ASN A 272 0.35 -19.27 1.02
C ASN A 272 0.32 -17.91 1.71
N TYR A 273 0.56 -17.90 3.02
CA TYR A 273 0.67 -16.65 3.80
C TYR A 273 1.88 -15.82 3.36
N ALA A 274 3.01 -16.46 3.09
CA ALA A 274 4.19 -15.77 2.57
C ALA A 274 3.92 -15.08 1.22
N ASP A 275 3.26 -15.75 0.30
CA ASP A 275 2.88 -15.17 -0.99
C ASP A 275 1.98 -13.94 -0.83
N ILE A 276 1.04 -13.97 0.13
CA ILE A 276 0.17 -12.83 0.44
C ILE A 276 0.98 -11.66 1.02
N LEU A 277 1.89 -11.91 1.98
CA LEU A 277 2.69 -10.84 2.56
C LEU A 277 3.65 -10.22 1.54
N GLU A 278 4.30 -11.04 0.71
CA GLU A 278 5.15 -10.54 -0.38
C GLU A 278 4.37 -9.67 -1.37
N ALA A 279 3.14 -10.03 -1.72
CA ALA A 279 2.27 -9.21 -2.57
C ALA A 279 1.86 -7.87 -1.89
N SER A 280 1.85 -7.82 -0.56
CA SER A 280 1.33 -6.67 0.20
C SER A 280 2.36 -5.57 0.42
N VAL A 281 3.66 -5.89 0.53
CA VAL A 281 4.68 -4.92 0.99
C VAL A 281 4.77 -3.69 0.09
N ARG A 282 5.06 -3.88 -1.21
CA ARG A 282 5.21 -2.74 -2.13
C ARG A 282 3.94 -1.89 -2.20
N GLN A 283 2.78 -2.52 -2.24
CA GLN A 283 1.50 -1.83 -2.35
C GLN A 283 1.19 -0.98 -1.10
N ALA A 284 1.44 -1.51 0.10
CA ALA A 284 1.19 -0.78 1.34
C ALA A 284 2.03 0.49 1.46
N PHE A 285 3.29 0.47 1.01
CA PHE A 285 4.18 1.63 1.07
C PHE A 285 4.05 2.56 -0.15
N ALA A 286 3.60 2.05 -1.31
CA ALA A 286 3.46 2.85 -2.53
C ALA A 286 2.42 3.97 -2.41
N ALA A 287 1.46 3.84 -1.50
CA ALA A 287 0.43 4.85 -1.28
C ALA A 287 0.92 6.07 -0.47
N SER A 288 2.18 6.10 -0.04
CA SER A 288 2.66 7.11 0.91
C SER A 288 3.99 7.74 0.50
N GLU A 289 4.20 8.97 0.94
CA GLU A 289 5.43 9.75 0.70
C GLU A 289 6.00 10.30 2.00
N ILE A 290 7.30 10.10 2.22
CA ILE A 290 8.03 10.68 3.35
C ILE A 290 8.49 12.08 2.98
N THR A 291 8.07 13.07 3.75
CA THR A 291 8.29 14.48 3.43
C THR A 291 8.91 15.27 4.57
N ILE A 292 9.45 16.44 4.22
CA ILE A 292 9.96 17.47 5.13
C ILE A 292 9.49 18.85 4.69
N PRO A 293 9.44 19.85 5.59
CA PRO A 293 9.06 21.21 5.23
C PRO A 293 10.01 21.81 4.19
N MET A 294 9.48 22.25 3.06
CA MET A 294 10.27 22.82 1.97
C MET A 294 10.98 24.13 2.38
N ALA A 295 10.38 24.91 3.29
CA ALA A 295 10.87 26.22 3.66
C ALA A 295 12.25 26.21 4.35
N ASN A 296 12.57 25.17 5.10
CA ASN A 296 13.79 25.07 5.89
C ASN A 296 14.53 23.74 5.73
N MET A 297 13.98 22.79 4.98
CA MET A 297 14.54 21.45 4.73
C MET A 297 14.87 20.68 6.02
N SER A 298 14.12 20.94 7.11
CA SER A 298 14.38 20.33 8.41
C SER A 298 13.97 18.87 8.43
N THR A 299 14.89 17.99 8.78
CA THR A 299 14.68 16.54 8.93
C THR A 299 14.29 16.14 10.36
N ALA A 300 14.14 17.10 11.28
CA ALA A 300 13.88 16.82 12.70
C ALA A 300 12.49 16.22 12.97
N LYS A 301 11.51 16.50 12.12
CA LYS A 301 10.13 16.01 12.23
C LYS A 301 9.60 15.67 10.84
N PRO A 302 9.95 14.49 10.30
CA PRO A 302 9.42 14.05 9.02
C PRO A 302 7.95 13.68 9.16
N TYR A 303 7.19 13.89 8.08
CA TYR A 303 5.81 13.45 7.94
C TYR A 303 5.72 12.34 6.88
N VAL A 304 4.75 11.46 7.05
CA VAL A 304 4.31 10.55 5.99
C VAL A 304 2.89 10.94 5.60
N PHE A 305 2.73 11.29 4.33
CA PHE A 305 1.40 11.52 3.77
C PHE A 305 0.98 10.30 2.95
N LEU A 306 -0.22 9.81 3.23
CA LEU A 306 -0.83 8.67 2.59
C LEU A 306 -1.97 9.16 1.70
N LYS A 307 -1.99 8.72 0.43
CA LYS A 307 -3.12 8.87 -0.46
C LYS A 307 -4.05 7.68 -0.31
N GLU A 308 -5.32 7.94 -0.04
CA GLU A 308 -6.35 6.93 -0.14
C GLU A 308 -6.52 6.50 -1.60
N ILE A 309 -6.19 5.27 -1.91
CA ILE A 309 -6.33 4.66 -3.22
C ILE A 309 -7.19 3.40 -3.03
N SER A 310 -8.22 3.19 -3.81
CA SER A 310 -8.70 3.91 -4.98
C SER A 310 -10.18 4.28 -4.83
N SER A 311 -10.67 4.60 -3.62
CA SER A 311 -12.01 5.12 -3.42
C SER A 311 -12.06 6.60 -3.81
N ASP A 312 -11.51 7.48 -2.99
CA ASP A 312 -11.66 8.93 -3.13
C ASP A 312 -10.38 9.71 -3.45
N GLY A 313 -9.26 9.34 -2.87
CA GLY A 313 -8.00 10.10 -2.93
C GLY A 313 -7.83 11.08 -1.78
N ASN A 314 -8.48 10.83 -0.64
CA ASN A 314 -8.31 11.59 0.59
C ASN A 314 -6.89 11.48 1.13
N VAL A 315 -6.49 12.40 2.00
CA VAL A 315 -5.14 12.46 2.56
C VAL A 315 -5.14 12.00 4.02
N ASN A 316 -4.30 11.01 4.33
CA ASN A 316 -4.16 10.43 5.67
C ASN A 316 -5.50 10.04 6.31
N THR A 317 -6.31 9.33 5.54
CA THR A 317 -7.59 8.81 5.96
C THR A 317 -7.39 7.83 7.11
N VAL A 318 -7.96 8.10 8.26
CA VAL A 318 -7.70 7.34 9.49
C VAL A 318 -8.22 5.91 9.37
N ASP A 319 -9.37 5.69 8.74
CA ASP A 319 -9.92 4.35 8.50
C ASP A 319 -9.15 3.53 7.46
N VAL A 320 -8.25 4.16 6.68
CA VAL A 320 -7.29 3.49 5.78
C VAL A 320 -5.95 3.24 6.48
N ILE A 321 -5.48 4.18 7.30
CA ILE A 321 -4.28 3.95 8.13
C ILE A 321 -4.51 2.81 9.12
N TYR A 322 -5.73 2.70 9.67
CA TYR A 322 -6.07 1.73 10.69
C TYR A 322 -5.92 0.28 10.23
N PRO A 323 -6.47 -0.20 9.11
CA PRO A 323 -6.16 -1.54 8.62
C PRO A 323 -4.71 -1.69 8.14
N THR A 324 -4.05 -0.60 7.73
CA THR A 324 -2.66 -0.66 7.27
C THR A 324 -1.65 -0.80 8.42
N PHE A 325 -1.96 -0.34 9.64
CA PHE A 325 -0.96 -0.22 10.70
C PHE A 325 -0.20 -1.51 11.07
N PRO A 326 -0.74 -2.74 10.90
CA PRO A 326 0.01 -3.94 11.22
C PRO A 326 1.35 -4.06 10.46
N ILE A 327 1.38 -3.72 9.18
CA ILE A 327 2.65 -3.76 8.43
C ILE A 327 3.67 -2.72 8.95
N TYR A 328 3.19 -1.55 9.36
CA TYR A 328 4.07 -0.53 9.94
C TYR A 328 4.66 -1.01 11.27
N LEU A 329 3.84 -1.60 12.15
CA LEU A 329 4.35 -2.16 13.40
C LEU A 329 5.31 -3.33 13.17
N ALA A 330 5.01 -4.20 12.21
CA ALA A 330 5.84 -5.36 11.91
C ALA A 330 7.21 -4.98 11.33
N LEU A 331 7.28 -3.93 10.52
CA LEU A 331 8.47 -3.56 9.78
C LEU A 331 9.19 -2.33 10.37
N ASN A 332 8.47 -1.30 10.78
CA ASN A 332 9.04 -0.09 11.39
C ASN A 332 7.96 0.71 12.14
N PRO A 333 7.83 0.58 13.46
CA PRO A 333 6.84 1.33 14.24
C PRO A 333 6.95 2.85 14.08
N GLU A 334 8.13 3.41 13.82
CA GLU A 334 8.31 4.84 13.58
C GLU A 334 7.54 5.32 12.32
N TYR A 335 7.29 4.41 11.36
CA TYR A 335 6.49 4.75 10.19
C TYR A 335 5.04 5.05 10.58
N LEU A 336 4.46 4.28 11.52
CA LEU A 336 3.13 4.56 12.07
C LEU A 336 3.06 5.93 12.73
N LYS A 337 4.08 6.28 13.53
CA LYS A 337 4.18 7.63 14.12
C LYS A 337 4.20 8.71 13.05
N MET A 338 5.04 8.55 12.02
CA MET A 338 5.17 9.55 10.96
C MET A 338 3.89 9.74 10.15
N VAL A 339 3.07 8.71 9.97
CA VAL A 339 1.80 8.82 9.24
C VAL A 339 0.69 9.42 10.12
N LEU A 340 0.71 9.17 11.43
CA LEU A 340 -0.24 9.77 12.38
C LEU A 340 0.12 11.21 12.74
N GLN A 341 1.40 11.58 12.65
CA GLN A 341 1.89 12.89 13.08
C GLN A 341 1.17 14.08 12.41
N PRO A 342 0.99 14.13 11.07
CA PRO A 342 0.28 15.25 10.44
C PRO A 342 -1.20 15.30 10.83
N VAL A 343 -1.82 14.16 11.10
CA VAL A 343 -3.22 14.12 11.58
C VAL A 343 -3.31 14.73 12.98
N LEU A 344 -2.47 14.31 13.91
CA LEU A 344 -2.47 14.81 15.29
C LEU A 344 -2.09 16.30 15.35
N ASP A 345 -1.11 16.74 14.55
CA ASP A 345 -0.75 18.15 14.49
C ASP A 345 -1.89 19.03 13.97
N TYR A 346 -2.67 18.54 12.99
CA TYR A 346 -3.86 19.24 12.53
C TYR A 346 -4.95 19.30 13.60
N LEU A 347 -5.18 18.22 14.33
CA LEU A 347 -6.19 18.14 15.39
C LEU A 347 -5.87 19.04 16.60
N GLU A 348 -4.62 19.44 16.79
CA GLU A 348 -4.19 20.42 17.78
C GLU A 348 -4.31 21.88 17.28
N VAL A 349 -4.58 22.12 16.01
CA VAL A 349 -4.80 23.49 15.49
C VAL A 349 -6.06 24.07 16.14
N PRO A 350 -5.99 25.27 16.74
CA PRO A 350 -7.18 25.92 17.32
C PRO A 350 -8.26 26.15 16.27
N ILE A 351 -9.53 25.93 16.66
CA ILE A 351 -10.70 26.14 15.76
C ILE A 351 -10.66 27.55 15.15
N SER A 352 -10.29 28.58 15.93
CA SER A 352 -10.15 29.94 15.45
C SER A 352 -9.08 30.14 14.39
N ALA A 353 -8.17 29.19 14.25
CA ALA A 353 -7.08 29.17 13.25
C ALA A 353 -7.33 28.14 12.12
N GLY A 354 -8.54 27.60 12.00
CA GLY A 354 -8.90 26.64 10.96
C GLY A 354 -8.79 25.17 11.36
N GLY A 355 -8.67 24.88 12.66
CA GLY A 355 -8.64 23.51 13.16
C GLY A 355 -10.00 22.80 13.11
N TRP A 356 -9.96 21.51 13.36
CA TRP A 356 -11.13 20.63 13.37
C TRP A 356 -12.13 21.01 14.48
N PRO A 357 -13.42 21.29 14.14
CA PRO A 357 -14.36 21.85 15.12
C PRO A 357 -15.19 20.80 15.87
N LYS A 358 -15.05 19.51 15.59
CA LYS A 358 -15.85 18.46 16.20
C LYS A 358 -15.15 17.83 17.42
N PRO A 359 -15.90 17.24 18.37
CA PRO A 359 -15.34 16.64 19.59
C PRO A 359 -14.83 15.19 19.40
N PHE A 360 -14.71 14.72 18.17
CA PHE A 360 -14.28 13.37 17.78
C PHE A 360 -13.17 13.45 16.73
N ALA A 361 -12.46 12.36 16.50
CA ALA A 361 -11.39 12.31 15.51
C ALA A 361 -11.92 12.50 14.10
N ILE A 362 -11.10 13.12 13.27
CA ILE A 362 -11.37 13.39 11.87
C ILE A 362 -11.20 12.12 11.02
N HIS A 363 -11.95 12.03 9.93
CA HIS A 363 -11.78 10.95 8.93
C HIS A 363 -10.48 11.12 8.13
N ASP A 364 -10.26 12.29 7.56
CA ASP A 364 -9.07 12.61 6.76
C ASP A 364 -8.63 14.07 6.97
N ILE A 365 -7.44 14.45 6.49
CA ILE A 365 -6.94 15.81 6.57
C ILE A 365 -6.96 16.56 5.24
N GLY A 366 -7.68 16.04 4.24
CA GLY A 366 -7.89 16.69 2.94
C GLY A 366 -8.57 15.76 1.94
N THR A 367 -9.61 16.25 1.24
CA THR A 367 -10.46 15.48 0.32
C THR A 367 -9.78 15.10 -1.00
N HIS A 368 -8.68 15.77 -1.36
CA HIS A 368 -8.01 15.54 -2.65
C HIS A 368 -6.50 15.63 -2.49
N TYR A 369 -5.84 14.47 -2.51
CA TYR A 369 -4.40 14.39 -2.58
C TYR A 369 -3.88 15.25 -3.77
N PRO A 370 -2.86 16.05 -3.62
CA PRO A 370 -1.96 16.16 -2.48
C PRO A 370 -2.26 17.36 -1.53
N ASN A 371 -3.52 17.72 -1.36
CA ASN A 371 -3.92 18.85 -0.52
C ASN A 371 -4.39 18.41 0.88
N ALA A 372 -3.50 18.43 1.84
CA ALA A 372 -3.78 18.20 3.24
C ALA A 372 -4.14 19.54 3.93
N THR A 373 -5.28 20.12 3.57
CA THR A 373 -5.66 21.49 4.00
C THR A 373 -6.65 21.50 5.17
N GLY A 374 -7.05 20.33 5.66
CA GLY A 374 -7.97 20.18 6.78
C GLY A 374 -9.43 20.48 6.44
N HIS A 375 -10.31 20.34 7.43
CA HIS A 375 -11.75 20.51 7.31
C HIS A 375 -12.29 21.51 8.36
N ALA A 376 -11.83 22.76 8.31
CA ALA A 376 -12.22 23.83 9.24
C ALA A 376 -13.74 24.10 9.30
N ASN A 377 -14.47 23.70 8.24
CA ASN A 377 -15.93 23.81 8.19
C ASN A 377 -16.67 22.65 8.91
N GLY A 378 -15.94 21.64 9.40
CA GLY A 378 -16.48 20.44 10.03
C GLY A 378 -17.28 19.54 9.09
N LYS A 379 -17.07 19.63 7.77
CA LYS A 379 -17.75 18.81 6.77
C LYS A 379 -16.76 17.81 6.20
N GLU A 380 -17.00 16.56 6.46
CA GLU A 380 -16.29 15.39 5.94
C GLU A 380 -17.19 14.15 6.08
N GLU A 381 -16.68 12.99 5.78
CA GLU A 381 -17.34 11.72 6.07
C GLU A 381 -17.47 11.50 7.58
N ASP A 382 -18.62 11.03 8.02
CA ASP A 382 -18.98 11.06 9.45
C ASP A 382 -18.91 9.65 10.07
N MET A 383 -17.72 9.29 10.58
CA MET A 383 -17.43 8.03 11.29
C MET A 383 -16.90 8.27 12.72
N PRO A 384 -17.61 9.05 13.56
CA PRO A 384 -17.05 9.61 14.78
C PRO A 384 -16.57 8.57 15.81
N LEU A 385 -17.27 7.45 15.96
CA LEU A 385 -16.88 6.40 16.92
C LEU A 385 -15.74 5.56 16.37
N PHE A 386 -15.79 5.24 15.07
CA PHE A 386 -14.76 4.44 14.41
C PHE A 386 -13.41 5.15 14.47
N GLU A 387 -13.33 6.37 13.94
CA GLU A 387 -12.10 7.14 13.84
C GLU A 387 -11.48 7.46 15.20
N THR A 388 -12.34 7.84 16.16
CA THR A 388 -11.88 8.14 17.52
C THR A 388 -11.29 6.92 18.22
N SER A 389 -11.93 5.76 18.07
CA SER A 389 -11.42 4.50 18.62
C SER A 389 -10.14 4.06 17.93
N ALA A 390 -10.11 4.12 16.59
CA ALA A 390 -8.97 3.74 15.77
C ALA A 390 -7.72 4.55 16.13
N LEU A 391 -7.86 5.86 16.27
CA LEU A 391 -6.74 6.74 16.59
C LEU A 391 -6.14 6.43 17.98
N LEU A 392 -6.99 6.25 19.01
CA LEU A 392 -6.54 5.88 20.36
C LEU A 392 -5.81 4.52 20.37
N GLN A 393 -6.31 3.55 19.64
CA GLN A 393 -5.72 2.21 19.53
C GLN A 393 -4.38 2.25 18.80
N MET A 394 -4.27 2.99 17.67
CA MET A 394 -3.02 3.12 16.91
C MET A 394 -1.93 3.84 17.71
N ILE A 395 -2.27 4.86 18.48
CA ILE A 395 -1.30 5.57 19.33
C ILE A 395 -0.77 4.66 20.44
N LEU A 396 -1.64 3.89 21.08
CA LEU A 396 -1.22 2.89 22.07
C LEU A 396 -0.38 1.79 21.43
N ALA A 397 -0.76 1.33 20.23
CA ALA A 397 0.00 0.33 19.48
C ALA A 397 1.42 0.83 19.19
N TYR A 398 1.58 2.05 18.68
CA TYR A 398 2.88 2.65 18.51
C TYR A 398 3.68 2.68 19.81
N GLN A 399 3.08 3.17 20.91
CA GLN A 399 3.75 3.23 22.22
C GLN A 399 4.25 1.86 22.69
N LYS A 400 3.43 0.81 22.55
CA LYS A 400 3.80 -0.55 22.98
C LYS A 400 4.93 -1.14 22.13
N PHE A 401 4.88 -0.93 20.83
CA PHE A 401 5.83 -1.54 19.90
C PHE A 401 7.15 -0.79 19.78
N SER A 402 7.13 0.55 19.90
CA SER A 402 8.35 1.38 19.88
C SER A 402 9.01 1.54 21.26
N GLY A 403 8.22 1.49 22.32
CA GLY A 403 8.64 1.86 23.69
C GLY A 403 8.66 3.38 23.92
N ASP A 404 8.27 4.22 22.95
CA ASP A 404 8.20 5.67 23.09
C ASP A 404 6.92 6.10 23.82
N THR A 405 7.02 6.25 25.14
CA THR A 405 5.91 6.72 25.98
C THR A 405 5.77 8.25 25.98
N ALA A 406 6.76 8.98 25.48
CA ALA A 406 6.79 10.45 25.54
C ALA A 406 5.95 11.11 24.43
N TRP A 407 5.88 10.49 23.25
CA TRP A 407 5.20 11.09 22.11
C TRP A 407 3.73 11.39 22.35
N ALA A 408 2.98 10.42 22.89
CA ALA A 408 1.55 10.57 23.16
C ALA A 408 1.25 11.64 24.24
N THR A 409 2.21 11.94 25.12
CA THR A 409 2.01 12.96 26.17
C THR A 409 1.81 14.37 25.61
N ASN A 410 2.31 14.64 24.42
CA ASN A 410 2.10 15.93 23.74
C ASN A 410 0.62 16.17 23.38
N TYR A 411 -0.19 15.11 23.31
CA TYR A 411 -1.59 15.15 22.88
C TYR A 411 -2.57 14.79 24.02
N THR A 412 -2.13 14.79 25.27
CA THR A 412 -2.91 14.32 26.42
C THR A 412 -4.31 14.97 26.51
N SER A 413 -4.42 16.28 26.24
CA SER A 413 -5.72 17.00 26.29
C SER A 413 -6.68 16.50 25.22
N LEU A 414 -6.20 16.37 23.98
CA LEU A 414 -6.94 15.86 22.82
C LEU A 414 -7.43 14.43 23.07
N LEU A 415 -6.53 13.55 23.51
CA LEU A 415 -6.83 12.13 23.74
C LEU A 415 -7.82 11.94 24.89
N ASN A 416 -7.77 12.75 25.96
CA ASN A 416 -8.79 12.75 27.00
C ASN A 416 -10.15 13.21 26.47
N GLY A 417 -10.20 14.20 25.58
CA GLY A 417 -11.42 14.65 24.91
C GLY A 417 -12.06 13.50 24.10
N TYR A 418 -11.25 12.76 23.34
CA TYR A 418 -11.68 11.62 22.53
C TYR A 418 -12.17 10.45 23.38
N ALA A 419 -11.45 10.10 24.44
CA ALA A 419 -11.90 9.08 25.38
C ALA A 419 -13.23 9.47 26.07
N GLY A 420 -13.39 10.76 26.42
CA GLY A 420 -14.64 11.30 26.94
C GLY A 420 -15.79 11.22 25.93
N TYR A 421 -15.53 11.43 24.65
CA TYR A 421 -16.51 11.27 23.57
C TYR A 421 -16.97 9.82 23.45
N LEU A 422 -16.06 8.85 23.44
CA LEU A 422 -16.39 7.41 23.41
C LEU A 422 -17.17 6.99 24.63
N ALA A 423 -16.78 7.43 25.84
CA ALA A 423 -17.46 7.11 27.08
C ALA A 423 -18.93 7.56 27.09
N LYS A 424 -19.22 8.67 26.42
CA LYS A 424 -20.57 9.23 26.34
C LYS A 424 -21.43 8.58 25.24
N ASN A 425 -20.83 8.26 24.08
CA ASN A 425 -21.57 7.94 22.86
C ASN A 425 -21.40 6.50 22.37
N GLY A 426 -20.37 5.77 22.84
CA GLY A 426 -19.94 4.51 22.24
C GLY A 426 -20.83 3.30 22.52
N LEU A 427 -21.59 3.28 23.65
CA LEU A 427 -22.42 2.11 23.99
C LEU A 427 -23.64 1.97 23.07
N TYR A 428 -24.23 3.07 22.65
CA TYR A 428 -25.39 3.10 21.75
C TYR A 428 -25.06 3.95 20.54
N PRO A 429 -24.34 3.38 19.54
CA PRO A 429 -23.96 4.12 18.36
C PRO A 429 -25.15 4.75 17.63
N THR A 430 -25.03 6.03 17.29
CA THR A 430 -25.95 6.69 16.39
C THR A 430 -25.80 6.17 14.96
N THR A 431 -26.68 6.59 14.04
CA THR A 431 -26.54 6.24 12.61
C THR A 431 -25.23 6.82 12.07
N GLN A 432 -24.30 5.94 11.74
CA GLN A 432 -22.98 6.26 11.19
C GLN A 432 -22.38 5.06 10.47
N LEU A 433 -21.33 5.27 9.71
CA LEU A 433 -20.57 4.22 9.02
C LEU A 433 -19.63 3.46 9.98
N ILE A 434 -19.19 2.29 9.54
CA ILE A 434 -18.14 1.46 10.16
C ILE A 434 -17.10 1.08 9.10
N SER A 435 -16.32 2.04 8.63
CA SER A 435 -15.15 1.82 7.73
C SER A 435 -15.34 0.85 6.54
N VAL A 436 -16.51 0.80 5.96
CA VAL A 436 -16.74 0.06 4.71
C VAL A 436 -17.77 0.80 3.88
N ASP A 437 -17.32 1.45 2.82
CA ASP A 437 -18.17 2.25 1.91
C ASP A 437 -19.35 1.47 1.29
N ALA A 438 -19.24 0.14 1.26
CA ALA A 438 -20.28 -0.72 0.71
C ALA A 438 -21.42 -1.06 1.69
N ILE A 439 -21.36 -0.55 2.94
CA ILE A 439 -22.39 -0.81 3.96
C ILE A 439 -23.04 0.50 4.36
N ALA A 440 -24.37 0.55 4.28
CA ALA A 440 -25.13 1.74 4.66
C ALA A 440 -24.97 2.08 6.15
N SER A 441 -24.96 3.37 6.47
CA SER A 441 -24.96 3.87 7.84
C SER A 441 -26.18 3.35 8.61
N THR A 442 -25.95 2.85 9.83
CA THR A 442 -27.04 2.36 10.70
C THR A 442 -26.74 2.66 12.18
N ALA A 443 -27.78 2.70 12.98
CA ALA A 443 -27.66 2.91 14.42
C ALA A 443 -27.51 1.58 15.17
N ASN A 444 -26.96 1.65 16.38
CA ASN A 444 -26.82 0.50 17.29
C ASN A 444 -25.99 -0.65 16.70
N GLN A 445 -24.97 -0.33 15.92
CA GLN A 445 -24.02 -1.32 15.41
C GLN A 445 -23.21 -1.92 16.56
N THR A 446 -23.28 -3.23 16.72
CA THR A 446 -22.55 -3.96 17.77
C THR A 446 -21.04 -3.81 17.60
N GLY A 447 -20.54 -3.89 16.35
CA GLY A 447 -19.11 -3.71 16.05
C GLY A 447 -18.55 -2.36 16.50
N LEU A 448 -19.29 -1.25 16.28
CA LEU A 448 -18.89 0.08 16.77
C LEU A 448 -18.89 0.19 18.30
N ALA A 449 -19.83 -0.45 18.96
CA ALA A 449 -19.87 -0.46 20.42
C ALA A 449 -18.69 -1.29 21.01
N ILE A 450 -18.37 -2.42 20.40
CA ILE A 450 -17.19 -3.23 20.74
C ILE A 450 -15.91 -2.42 20.53
N GLN A 451 -15.77 -1.77 19.37
CA GLN A 451 -14.60 -0.93 19.06
C GLN A 451 -14.47 0.23 20.05
N SER A 452 -15.59 0.86 20.44
CA SER A 452 -15.60 1.93 21.44
C SER A 452 -15.17 1.44 22.82
N ALA A 453 -15.60 0.23 23.24
CA ALA A 453 -15.15 -0.37 24.50
C ALA A 453 -13.62 -0.63 24.48
N ILE A 454 -13.10 -1.16 23.38
CA ILE A 454 -11.66 -1.42 23.19
C ILE A 454 -10.89 -0.09 23.10
N GLY A 455 -11.42 0.92 22.42
CA GLY A 455 -10.85 2.27 22.39
C GLY A 455 -10.76 2.93 23.77
N LEU A 456 -11.77 2.72 24.61
CA LEU A 456 -11.76 3.17 26.01
C LEU A 456 -10.72 2.40 26.85
N ALA A 457 -10.60 1.09 26.67
CA ALA A 457 -9.57 0.31 27.34
C ALA A 457 -8.17 0.79 26.94
N ALA A 458 -7.96 1.02 25.63
CA ALA A 458 -6.73 1.59 25.12
C ALA A 458 -6.44 3.00 25.69
N ALA A 459 -7.45 3.87 25.76
CA ALA A 459 -7.30 5.19 26.39
C ALA A 459 -6.98 5.09 27.88
N GLY A 460 -7.59 4.13 28.59
CA GLY A 460 -7.32 3.89 30.01
C GLY A 460 -5.85 3.54 30.27
N GLU A 461 -5.25 2.71 29.45
CA GLU A 461 -3.83 2.39 29.51
C GLU A 461 -2.95 3.57 29.05
N LEU A 462 -3.23 4.13 27.86
CA LEU A 462 -2.46 5.21 27.25
C LEU A 462 -2.35 6.45 28.15
N LEU A 463 -3.45 6.80 28.82
CA LEU A 463 -3.58 8.01 29.65
C LEU A 463 -3.41 7.70 31.15
N ASN A 464 -3.14 6.44 31.52
CA ASN A 464 -3.10 5.97 32.90
C ASN A 464 -4.35 6.40 33.68
N ASN A 465 -5.54 6.20 33.12
CA ASN A 465 -6.81 6.66 33.68
C ASN A 465 -7.82 5.50 33.89
N ALA A 466 -7.92 5.02 35.11
CA ALA A 466 -8.76 3.90 35.48
C ALA A 466 -10.28 4.14 35.23
N ALA A 467 -10.73 5.39 35.11
CA ALA A 467 -12.14 5.67 34.81
C ALA A 467 -12.52 5.19 33.40
N TYR A 468 -11.63 5.31 32.43
CA TYR A 468 -11.90 4.81 31.07
C TYR A 468 -11.90 3.28 31.01
N THR A 469 -10.97 2.62 31.71
CA THR A 469 -10.99 1.15 31.85
C THR A 469 -12.27 0.65 32.53
N SER A 470 -12.73 1.34 33.57
CA SER A 470 -14.00 1.00 34.25
C SER A 470 -15.22 1.20 33.33
N THR A 471 -15.20 2.23 32.50
CA THR A 471 -16.28 2.49 31.52
C THR A 471 -16.27 1.41 30.43
N ALA A 472 -15.10 1.01 29.92
CA ALA A 472 -14.94 -0.11 29.00
C ALA A 472 -15.54 -1.40 29.59
N ALA A 473 -15.21 -1.74 30.82
CA ALA A 473 -15.77 -2.91 31.51
C ALA A 473 -17.29 -2.84 31.67
N SER A 474 -17.86 -1.65 31.89
CA SER A 474 -19.32 -1.45 31.92
C SER A 474 -19.96 -1.68 30.55
N PHE A 475 -19.29 -1.25 29.45
CA PHE A 475 -19.76 -1.52 28.10
C PHE A 475 -19.75 -3.02 27.81
N VAL A 476 -18.66 -3.71 28.10
CA VAL A 476 -18.57 -5.16 27.94
C VAL A 476 -19.65 -5.90 28.74
N ASN A 477 -19.87 -5.49 29.99
CA ASN A 477 -20.93 -6.05 30.79
C ASN A 477 -22.31 -5.90 30.14
N THR A 478 -22.57 -4.80 29.44
CA THR A 478 -23.85 -4.57 28.77
C THR A 478 -23.92 -5.29 27.44
N ILE A 479 -22.90 -5.20 26.61
CA ILE A 479 -22.85 -5.78 25.27
C ILE A 479 -22.83 -7.32 25.34
N TYR A 480 -21.95 -7.89 26.15
CA TYR A 480 -21.70 -9.33 26.23
C TYR A 480 -22.44 -9.99 27.40
N ASN A 481 -22.14 -9.63 28.66
CA ASN A 481 -22.69 -10.37 29.81
C ASN A 481 -24.20 -10.27 29.94
N LYS A 482 -24.80 -9.12 29.57
CA LYS A 482 -26.28 -8.92 29.52
C LYS A 482 -26.87 -9.21 28.14
N GLY A 483 -26.05 -9.59 27.16
CA GLY A 483 -26.45 -10.05 25.85
C GLY A 483 -27.01 -8.98 24.90
N LEU A 484 -26.79 -7.68 25.14
CA LEU A 484 -27.31 -6.63 24.27
C LEU A 484 -26.81 -6.76 22.82
N GLY A 485 -25.56 -7.18 22.65
CA GLY A 485 -24.93 -7.37 21.35
C GLY A 485 -24.97 -8.80 20.82
N LEU A 486 -25.63 -9.73 21.49
CA LEU A 486 -25.67 -11.13 21.15
C LEU A 486 -26.97 -11.53 20.44
N ASP A 487 -26.94 -12.62 19.70
CA ASP A 487 -28.13 -13.25 19.09
C ASP A 487 -29.14 -13.74 20.13
N THR A 488 -28.72 -13.97 21.37
CA THR A 488 -29.55 -14.27 22.54
C THR A 488 -29.21 -13.33 23.70
N ASN A 489 -30.06 -13.30 24.73
CA ASN A 489 -29.82 -12.44 25.90
C ASN A 489 -28.83 -13.02 26.91
N SER A 490 -28.06 -14.05 26.55
CA SER A 490 -27.12 -14.72 27.47
C SER A 490 -25.91 -15.29 26.72
N PRO A 491 -24.66 -15.02 27.20
CA PRO A 491 -23.46 -15.59 26.63
C PRO A 491 -23.44 -17.14 26.60
N SER A 492 -24.15 -17.78 27.57
CA SER A 492 -24.17 -19.25 27.66
C SER A 492 -24.99 -19.94 26.57
N THR A 493 -25.82 -19.20 25.87
CA THR A 493 -26.69 -19.71 24.78
C THR A 493 -26.44 -19.00 23.46
N ALA A 494 -25.66 -17.91 23.47
CA ALA A 494 -25.33 -17.17 22.28
C ALA A 494 -24.39 -17.93 21.34
N THR A 495 -24.56 -17.69 20.06
CA THR A 495 -23.68 -18.24 19.00
C THR A 495 -22.80 -17.19 18.35
N HIS A 496 -23.22 -15.91 18.36
CA HIS A 496 -22.49 -14.83 17.70
C HIS A 496 -22.90 -13.44 18.23
N PHE A 497 -22.10 -12.44 17.87
CA PHE A 497 -22.45 -11.05 17.97
C PHE A 497 -23.36 -10.64 16.79
N THR A 498 -24.46 -9.94 17.10
CA THR A 498 -25.35 -9.40 16.07
C THR A 498 -24.70 -8.20 15.36
N TYR A 499 -25.06 -7.94 14.11
CA TYR A 499 -24.61 -6.73 13.42
C TYR A 499 -25.19 -5.47 14.10
N ASN A 500 -26.49 -5.46 14.38
CA ASN A 500 -27.17 -4.42 15.15
C ASN A 500 -27.87 -5.00 16.37
N TYR A 501 -27.94 -4.24 17.46
CA TYR A 501 -28.66 -4.63 18.65
C TYR A 501 -30.10 -5.03 18.34
N GLY A 502 -30.53 -6.17 18.89
CA GLY A 502 -31.87 -6.68 18.74
C GLY A 502 -32.18 -7.37 17.40
N GLN A 503 -31.23 -7.51 16.51
CA GLN A 503 -31.37 -8.23 15.24
C GLN A 503 -30.70 -9.60 15.32
N SER A 504 -31.30 -10.54 16.03
CA SER A 504 -30.69 -11.84 16.39
C SER A 504 -30.23 -12.71 15.22
N SER A 505 -30.71 -12.50 14.00
CA SER A 505 -30.28 -13.23 12.80
C SER A 505 -29.14 -12.54 12.05
N SER A 506 -28.83 -11.27 12.40
CA SER A 506 -27.80 -10.50 11.74
C SER A 506 -26.43 -10.78 12.35
N TRP A 507 -25.38 -10.76 11.53
CA TRP A 507 -23.99 -10.92 11.97
C TRP A 507 -23.04 -10.14 11.05
N GLY A 508 -21.84 -9.91 11.50
CA GLY A 508 -20.76 -9.31 10.72
C GLY A 508 -19.40 -9.79 11.20
N THR A 509 -18.38 -9.55 10.42
CA THR A 509 -16.99 -9.84 10.83
C THR A 509 -16.60 -9.03 12.06
N LEU A 510 -15.86 -9.65 12.99
CA LEU A 510 -15.48 -9.05 14.28
C LEU A 510 -14.08 -8.38 14.20
N PHE A 511 -13.76 -7.71 13.12
CA PHE A 511 -12.48 -7.03 12.96
C PHE A 511 -12.19 -5.97 14.05
N PRO A 512 -13.18 -5.29 14.67
CA PRO A 512 -12.91 -4.36 15.77
C PRO A 512 -12.25 -4.99 17.00
N ALA A 513 -12.28 -6.31 17.12
CA ALA A 513 -11.66 -7.04 18.25
C ALA A 513 -10.12 -7.23 18.11
N TYR A 514 -9.57 -7.10 16.91
CA TYR A 514 -8.15 -7.37 16.70
C TYR A 514 -7.21 -6.55 17.61
N PRO A 515 -7.39 -5.24 17.80
CA PRO A 515 -6.54 -4.46 18.71
C PRO A 515 -6.63 -4.90 20.16
N ASP A 516 -7.77 -5.45 20.61
CA ASP A 516 -7.88 -6.00 21.98
C ASP A 516 -6.89 -7.14 22.21
N VAL A 517 -6.78 -8.05 21.23
CA VAL A 517 -5.86 -9.19 21.26
C VAL A 517 -4.43 -8.73 21.03
N LEU A 518 -4.19 -7.92 19.99
CA LEU A 518 -2.85 -7.44 19.65
C LEU A 518 -2.18 -6.67 20.80
N LEU A 519 -2.94 -5.83 21.47
CA LEU A 519 -2.44 -4.95 22.54
C LEU A 519 -2.56 -5.59 23.92
N ASN A 520 -3.09 -6.82 24.01
CA ASN A 520 -3.31 -7.55 25.25
C ASN A 520 -4.11 -6.71 26.27
N LEU A 521 -5.19 -6.07 25.82
CA LEU A 521 -6.04 -5.23 26.68
C LEU A 521 -6.97 -6.09 27.53
N THR A 522 -7.32 -7.28 27.04
CA THR A 522 -8.26 -8.22 27.70
C THR A 522 -9.62 -7.59 28.02
N THR A 523 -10.10 -6.73 27.11
CA THR A 523 -11.37 -6.01 27.26
C THR A 523 -12.55 -6.96 27.25
N PHE A 524 -12.59 -7.88 26.27
CA PHE A 524 -13.56 -8.97 26.18
C PHE A 524 -12.94 -10.29 26.65
N PRO A 525 -13.76 -11.20 27.22
CA PRO A 525 -13.27 -12.52 27.61
C PRO A 525 -12.97 -13.39 26.37
N THR A 526 -11.97 -14.25 26.44
CA THR A 526 -11.59 -15.17 25.35
C THR A 526 -12.76 -15.99 24.82
N ALA A 527 -13.68 -16.41 25.71
CA ALA A 527 -14.90 -17.14 25.32
C ALA A 527 -15.79 -16.37 24.33
N ALA A 528 -15.77 -15.03 24.33
CA ALA A 528 -16.49 -14.23 23.35
C ALA A 528 -15.90 -14.36 21.95
N TYR A 529 -14.57 -14.40 21.86
CA TYR A 529 -13.84 -14.57 20.60
C TYR A 529 -13.91 -16.01 20.07
N GLU A 530 -13.84 -16.99 20.96
CA GLU A 530 -14.04 -18.41 20.59
C GLU A 530 -15.46 -18.67 20.06
N MET A 531 -16.47 -18.11 20.71
CA MET A 531 -17.86 -18.19 20.24
C MET A 531 -17.99 -17.63 18.81
N GLU A 532 -17.50 -16.43 18.60
CA GLU A 532 -17.57 -15.77 17.29
C GLU A 532 -16.78 -16.51 16.21
N GLY A 533 -15.58 -16.97 16.53
CA GLY A 533 -14.74 -17.73 15.59
C GLY A 533 -15.42 -19.03 15.12
N ASN A 534 -16.06 -19.75 16.03
CA ASN A 534 -16.81 -20.98 15.69
C ASN A 534 -18.03 -20.66 14.81
N PHE A 535 -18.73 -19.59 15.11
CA PHE A 535 -19.88 -19.15 14.31
C PHE A 535 -19.43 -18.74 12.89
N LEU A 536 -18.44 -17.86 12.77
CA LEU A 536 -17.96 -17.35 11.48
C LEU A 536 -17.38 -18.47 10.60
N LEU A 537 -16.70 -19.46 11.19
CA LEU A 537 -16.28 -20.64 10.46
C LEU A 537 -17.46 -21.37 9.80
N SER A 538 -18.62 -21.45 10.48
CA SER A 538 -19.85 -22.04 9.93
C SER A 538 -20.48 -21.21 8.80
N GLN A 539 -20.16 -19.92 8.70
CA GLN A 539 -20.66 -19.02 7.66
C GLN A 539 -19.74 -18.98 6.43
N ASN A 540 -18.57 -19.62 6.50
CA ASN A 540 -17.60 -19.60 5.42
C ASN A 540 -18.17 -20.21 4.14
N GLN A 541 -17.82 -19.60 3.00
CA GLN A 541 -18.16 -20.05 1.65
C GLN A 541 -16.92 -20.67 0.97
N PRO A 542 -17.07 -21.41 -0.14
CA PRO A 542 -15.93 -22.05 -0.81
C PRO A 542 -14.79 -21.10 -1.20
N ALA A 543 -15.09 -19.81 -1.46
CA ALA A 543 -14.10 -18.81 -1.86
C ALA A 543 -13.71 -17.84 -0.72
N GLY A 544 -14.25 -17.99 0.47
CA GLY A 544 -13.91 -17.16 1.63
C GLY A 544 -15.10 -16.77 2.50
N LEU A 545 -14.80 -16.06 3.57
CA LEU A 545 -15.80 -15.59 4.54
C LEU A 545 -16.54 -14.36 4.00
N PRO A 546 -17.88 -14.40 3.83
CA PRO A 546 -18.65 -13.20 3.55
C PRO A 546 -18.46 -12.16 4.66
N PHE A 547 -18.56 -10.88 4.32
CA PHE A 547 -18.27 -9.83 5.30
C PHE A 547 -19.38 -9.67 6.36
N PHE A 548 -20.64 -9.90 5.99
CA PHE A 548 -21.81 -9.88 6.91
C PHE A 548 -22.99 -10.67 6.36
N GLY A 549 -23.97 -10.95 7.20
CA GLY A 549 -25.20 -11.62 6.80
C GLY A 549 -26.28 -11.62 7.89
N PRO A 550 -27.48 -12.10 7.52
CA PRO A 550 -28.38 -11.45 6.57
C PRO A 550 -28.77 -10.07 7.12
N TYR A 551 -28.74 -9.06 6.27
CA TYR A 551 -28.91 -7.68 6.69
C TYR A 551 -29.90 -6.94 5.77
N SER A 552 -30.93 -6.30 6.36
CA SER A 552 -32.08 -5.75 5.60
C SER A 552 -31.90 -4.31 5.10
N TYR A 553 -30.80 -3.64 5.42
CA TYR A 553 -30.64 -2.20 5.13
C TYR A 553 -29.73 -1.88 3.94
N THR A 554 -29.16 -2.88 3.29
CA THR A 554 -28.31 -2.66 2.13
C THR A 554 -28.95 -3.18 0.86
N THR A 555 -28.68 -2.52 -0.26
CA THR A 555 -29.12 -2.94 -1.59
C THR A 555 -28.30 -4.13 -2.12
N ASP A 556 -27.22 -4.50 -1.44
CA ASP A 556 -26.25 -5.50 -1.86
C ASP A 556 -26.52 -6.90 -1.27
N LEU A 557 -27.70 -7.10 -0.66
CA LEU A 557 -28.05 -8.37 -0.08
C LEU A 557 -28.42 -9.40 -1.13
N VAL A 558 -27.60 -10.43 -1.19
CA VAL A 558 -27.99 -11.75 -1.68
C VAL A 558 -28.69 -12.49 -0.53
N PRO A 559 -29.73 -13.31 -0.77
CA PRO A 559 -30.33 -14.12 0.28
C PRO A 559 -29.26 -14.95 1.01
N GLY A 560 -29.02 -14.63 2.28
CA GLY A 560 -28.00 -15.30 3.10
C GLY A 560 -26.79 -14.46 3.49
N GLY A 561 -26.65 -13.22 3.02
CA GLY A 561 -25.55 -12.32 3.36
C GLY A 561 -25.04 -11.52 2.18
N CYS A 562 -23.93 -10.79 2.33
CA CYS A 562 -23.24 -10.17 1.20
C CYS A 562 -22.52 -11.25 0.36
N ASP A 563 -22.38 -11.01 -0.93
CA ASP A 563 -21.73 -11.92 -1.87
C ASP A 563 -20.24 -11.72 -2.02
N TRP A 564 -19.65 -10.86 -1.17
CA TRP A 564 -18.23 -10.48 -1.20
C TRP A 564 -17.55 -10.63 0.16
N SER A 565 -16.25 -10.77 0.10
CA SER A 565 -15.32 -10.71 1.23
C SER A 565 -14.39 -9.50 1.08
N ILE A 566 -13.75 -9.11 2.19
CA ILE A 566 -12.73 -8.08 2.19
C ILE A 566 -11.53 -8.54 3.03
N THR A 567 -10.36 -8.63 2.40
CA THR A 567 -9.20 -9.34 2.95
C THR A 567 -8.67 -8.71 4.23
N ASP A 568 -8.58 -7.38 4.30
CA ASP A 568 -8.07 -6.65 5.46
C ASP A 568 -8.85 -7.00 6.74
N TRP A 569 -10.16 -6.87 6.72
CA TRP A 569 -10.99 -7.12 7.89
C TRP A 569 -11.20 -8.60 8.20
N THR A 570 -11.17 -9.48 7.21
CA THR A 570 -11.26 -10.93 7.48
C THR A 570 -9.97 -11.47 8.10
N PHE A 571 -8.78 -10.94 7.72
CA PHE A 571 -7.53 -11.24 8.43
C PHE A 571 -7.59 -10.82 9.89
N TRP A 572 -8.04 -9.59 10.17
CA TRP A 572 -8.19 -9.11 11.54
C TRP A 572 -9.17 -9.94 12.35
N THR A 573 -10.30 -10.28 11.76
CA THR A 573 -11.32 -11.12 12.41
C THR A 573 -10.77 -12.49 12.74
N SER A 574 -10.13 -13.16 11.79
CA SER A 574 -9.55 -14.49 12.03
C SER A 574 -8.45 -14.46 13.09
N ALA A 575 -7.59 -13.44 13.03
CA ALA A 575 -6.53 -13.21 14.02
C ALA A 575 -7.11 -12.95 15.43
N ALA A 576 -8.16 -12.15 15.55
CA ALA A 576 -8.80 -11.81 16.82
C ALA A 576 -9.48 -13.02 17.47
N THR A 577 -10.15 -13.84 16.68
CA THR A 577 -10.85 -15.03 17.20
C THR A 577 -9.91 -16.15 17.62
N GLY A 578 -8.69 -16.22 17.06
CA GLY A 578 -7.74 -17.27 17.32
C GLY A 578 -8.18 -18.68 16.89
N ASN A 579 -9.27 -18.78 16.11
CA ASN A 579 -9.76 -20.05 15.60
C ASN A 579 -8.84 -20.53 14.44
N ALA A 580 -8.08 -21.60 14.69
CA ALA A 580 -7.07 -22.07 13.75
C ALA A 580 -7.62 -22.47 12.38
N GLU A 581 -8.81 -23.07 12.32
CA GLU A 581 -9.45 -23.49 11.07
C GLU A 581 -9.97 -22.27 10.28
N LEU A 582 -10.51 -21.26 10.97
CA LEU A 582 -10.92 -20.01 10.35
C LEU A 582 -9.70 -19.25 9.79
N ILE A 583 -8.60 -19.19 10.53
CA ILE A 583 -7.35 -18.58 10.06
C ILE A 583 -6.86 -19.27 8.78
N GLU A 584 -6.73 -20.59 8.79
CA GLU A 584 -6.31 -21.35 7.62
C GLU A 584 -7.24 -21.11 6.42
N THR A 585 -8.54 -21.07 6.66
CA THR A 585 -9.54 -20.80 5.62
C THR A 585 -9.37 -19.41 5.01
N VAL A 586 -9.22 -18.37 5.82
CA VAL A 586 -9.04 -16.98 5.35
C VAL A 586 -7.74 -16.83 4.57
N VAL A 587 -6.64 -17.42 5.05
CA VAL A 587 -5.36 -17.39 4.33
C VAL A 587 -5.47 -18.09 2.97
N ASN A 588 -6.00 -19.30 2.93
CA ASN A 588 -6.11 -20.06 1.69
C ASN A 588 -7.07 -19.40 0.68
N ALA A 589 -8.18 -18.84 1.15
CA ALA A 589 -9.12 -18.11 0.29
C ALA A 589 -8.49 -16.83 -0.31
N THR A 590 -7.77 -16.06 0.50
CA THR A 590 -7.06 -14.87 0.04
C THR A 590 -5.95 -15.23 -0.95
N HIS A 591 -5.18 -16.28 -0.67
CA HIS A 591 -4.16 -16.77 -1.60
C HIS A 591 -4.78 -17.21 -2.94
N ALA A 592 -5.87 -17.95 -2.89
CA ALA A 592 -6.58 -18.35 -4.11
C ALA A 592 -7.08 -17.13 -4.90
N PHE A 593 -7.60 -16.09 -4.22
CA PHE A 593 -8.02 -14.85 -4.86
C PHE A 593 -6.88 -14.15 -5.60
N ILE A 594 -5.71 -14.00 -5.00
CA ILE A 594 -4.59 -13.28 -5.64
C ILE A 594 -3.86 -14.09 -6.72
N THR A 595 -4.06 -15.43 -6.76
CA THR A 595 -3.33 -16.33 -7.67
C THR A 595 -4.21 -16.97 -8.75
N ASN A 596 -5.54 -16.73 -8.75
CA ASN A 596 -6.47 -17.38 -9.67
C ASN A 596 -6.35 -16.94 -11.14
N GLY A 597 -5.60 -15.89 -11.44
CA GLY A 597 -5.42 -15.35 -12.80
C GLY A 597 -6.64 -14.64 -13.39
N MET A 598 -7.69 -14.42 -12.61
CA MET A 598 -8.91 -13.75 -13.07
C MET A 598 -8.80 -12.22 -13.01
N ASN A 599 -7.87 -11.72 -12.23
CA ASN A 599 -7.76 -10.30 -11.91
C ASN A 599 -6.57 -9.67 -12.64
N THR A 600 -6.81 -8.60 -13.37
CA THR A 600 -5.79 -7.80 -14.10
C THR A 600 -5.43 -6.50 -13.37
N GLU A 601 -6.06 -6.27 -12.23
CA GLU A 601 -5.86 -5.09 -11.39
C GLU A 601 -4.82 -5.35 -10.29
N PRO A 602 -4.17 -4.33 -9.73
CA PRO A 602 -3.37 -4.46 -8.51
C PRO A 602 -4.19 -5.09 -7.39
N PHE A 603 -3.53 -5.72 -6.41
CA PHE A 603 -4.20 -6.44 -5.34
C PHE A 603 -5.34 -5.61 -4.74
N GLY A 604 -6.58 -5.97 -5.10
CA GLY A 604 -7.80 -5.40 -4.53
C GLY A 604 -8.15 -6.12 -3.24
N THR A 605 -8.73 -5.42 -2.28
CA THR A 605 -9.06 -6.06 -1.00
C THR A 605 -10.42 -6.73 -1.00
N LYS A 606 -11.34 -6.30 -1.88
CA LYS A 606 -12.72 -6.80 -1.96
C LYS A 606 -12.89 -7.73 -3.16
N TYR A 607 -13.48 -8.92 -2.94
CA TYR A 607 -13.72 -9.92 -3.99
C TYR A 607 -14.98 -10.75 -3.74
N THR A 608 -15.56 -11.34 -4.81
CA THR A 608 -16.79 -12.14 -4.73
C THR A 608 -16.53 -13.52 -4.15
N VAL A 609 -17.40 -13.98 -3.24
CA VAL A 609 -17.31 -15.31 -2.60
C VAL A 609 -18.52 -16.20 -2.84
N MET A 610 -19.65 -15.68 -3.34
CA MET A 610 -20.91 -16.40 -3.47
C MET A 610 -21.49 -16.41 -4.89
N ALA A 611 -21.18 -15.44 -5.75
CA ALA A 611 -21.75 -15.36 -7.10
C ALA A 611 -21.06 -16.39 -8.04
N PRO A 612 -21.73 -17.49 -8.47
CA PRO A 612 -21.07 -18.66 -9.07
C PRO A 612 -20.21 -18.38 -10.29
N ASP A 613 -20.63 -17.43 -11.15
CA ASP A 613 -19.94 -17.12 -12.41
C ASP A 613 -18.73 -16.18 -12.23
N VAL A 614 -18.56 -15.57 -11.05
CA VAL A 614 -17.55 -14.55 -10.78
C VAL A 614 -16.83 -14.76 -9.44
N ILE A 615 -16.92 -15.95 -8.86
CA ILE A 615 -16.23 -16.29 -7.60
C ILE A 615 -14.73 -16.01 -7.74
N GLY A 616 -14.19 -15.26 -6.76
CA GLY A 616 -12.77 -14.89 -6.75
C GLY A 616 -12.43 -13.69 -7.66
N GLN A 617 -13.43 -13.07 -8.29
CA GLN A 617 -13.21 -11.85 -9.05
C GLN A 617 -13.18 -10.62 -8.12
N TRP A 618 -12.23 -9.74 -8.39
CA TRP A 618 -12.14 -8.43 -7.72
C TRP A 618 -13.42 -7.57 -7.92
N VAL A 619 -13.82 -6.88 -6.86
CA VAL A 619 -15.00 -6.00 -6.84
C VAL A 619 -14.66 -4.69 -6.14
N GLY A 620 -14.31 -3.66 -6.87
CA GLY A 620 -14.03 -2.32 -6.31
C GLY A 620 -12.75 -2.22 -5.46
N ASN A 621 -12.29 -1.01 -5.21
CA ASN A 621 -11.15 -0.68 -4.35
C ASN A 621 -9.87 -1.47 -4.64
N ARG A 622 -9.05 -0.99 -5.57
CA ARG A 622 -7.77 -1.59 -5.98
C ARG A 622 -6.59 -0.79 -5.43
N ALA A 623 -5.43 -1.42 -5.37
CA ALA A 623 -4.16 -0.80 -4.99
C ALA A 623 -4.15 -0.14 -3.60
N ARG A 624 -5.06 -0.52 -2.70
CA ARG A 624 -5.16 0.08 -1.36
C ARG A 624 -3.96 -0.32 -0.48
N SER A 625 -3.50 0.61 0.35
CA SER A 625 -2.50 0.33 1.40
C SER A 625 -3.03 -0.61 2.48
N THR A 626 -4.34 -0.77 2.60
CA THR A 626 -5.02 -1.61 3.60
C THR A 626 -4.60 -3.09 3.54
N VAL A 627 -3.95 -3.54 2.45
CA VAL A 627 -3.27 -4.85 2.40
C VAL A 627 -2.21 -5.02 3.50
N GLY A 628 -1.80 -3.94 4.17
CA GLY A 628 -0.97 -3.98 5.38
C GLY A 628 -1.62 -4.79 6.52
N ALA A 629 -2.96 -4.90 6.53
CA ALA A 629 -3.72 -5.72 7.46
C ALA A 629 -3.36 -7.22 7.40
N ASN A 630 -2.88 -7.70 6.25
CA ASN A 630 -2.45 -9.08 6.08
C ASN A 630 -1.31 -9.47 7.04
N PHE A 631 -0.57 -8.49 7.58
CA PHE A 631 0.46 -8.70 8.61
C PHE A 631 -0.10 -8.99 10.02
N ALA A 632 -1.42 -9.01 10.18
CA ALA A 632 -2.06 -9.17 11.49
C ALA A 632 -1.64 -10.46 12.22
N LEU A 633 -1.60 -11.60 11.52
CA LEU A 633 -1.19 -12.88 12.14
C LEU A 633 0.27 -12.85 12.56
N LEU A 634 1.13 -12.23 11.77
CA LEU A 634 2.56 -12.11 12.03
C LEU A 634 2.84 -11.36 13.35
N LEU A 635 2.04 -10.35 13.68
CA LEU A 635 2.19 -9.57 14.90
C LEU A 635 1.74 -10.32 16.16
N LEU A 636 0.82 -11.27 16.04
CA LEU A 636 0.34 -12.07 17.17
C LEU A 636 1.35 -13.16 17.59
N GLU A 637 2.18 -13.65 16.69
CA GLU A 637 3.24 -14.64 16.93
C GLU A 637 4.37 -14.12 17.83
N GLN A 638 4.16 -13.02 18.53
CA GLN A 638 5.21 -12.28 19.22
C GLN A 638 5.68 -12.90 20.55
N GLY A 639 6.75 -13.59 20.50
CA GLY A 639 7.60 -13.74 21.68
C GLY A 639 8.99 -13.10 21.50
N THR A 640 9.55 -13.08 20.29
CA THR A 640 10.98 -12.82 20.09
C THR A 640 11.33 -12.40 18.67
N TRP A 641 10.56 -11.51 18.06
CA TRP A 641 10.95 -11.02 16.74
C TRP A 641 12.21 -10.16 16.86
N PRO A 642 13.36 -10.58 16.31
CA PRO A 642 14.43 -9.63 16.09
C PRO A 642 13.86 -8.53 15.20
N LYS A 643 14.02 -7.29 15.64
CA LYS A 643 13.66 -6.14 14.82
C LYS A 643 14.26 -6.33 13.42
N LEU A 644 13.45 -6.17 12.37
CA LEU A 644 13.90 -6.27 10.96
C LEU A 644 14.81 -5.09 10.56
N TYR A 645 15.23 -4.28 11.49
CA TYR A 645 16.01 -3.05 11.33
C TYR A 645 17.18 -2.99 12.30
#